data_639cfac6c6c9e176e4c44db612f56723
#
_entry.id   639cfac6c6c9e176e4c44db612f56723
#
_cell.length_a   1.000
_cell.length_b   1.000
_cell.length_c   1.000
_cell.angle_alpha   90.00
_cell.angle_beta   90.00
_cell.angle_gamma   90.00
#
_symmetry.space_group_name_H-M   'P 1'
#
loop_
_entity.id
_entity.type
_entity.pdbx_description
1 polymer ?
#
loop_
_entity_poly.entity_id
_entity_poly.type
_entity_poly.pdbx_seq_one_letter_code
_entity_poly.pdbx_strand_id
1 'polypeptide(L)'
;EPIPGATVLLEGINRGAAADNEGRFEFYNLQPGTYXIXVQAVGYVTLKQSIEHPHDGYLKLELRVAVFEVEDVIVTSSPVGRNIQYQPAQAYNIQQMQDRQASSIGEILDGEPGIAMRSFGPAPARPVIRGFDGDRLLVLENGERMGDLSNTAHDHSVVMDPLVPDRIEVVRGPAXLLYGSSALGGVVNIITSDIPREWDSGSSGTAALEGATMNDALSGFGRYQYGGDNWAATGRLSYRGAGDLKTPEGRLPGTFIQNFDGAAGAGYRSENFNAGFSFSAIDHNYGLPEGIDDPDEEAEIKLDQQTLQGRAEWSGDRFFDRIELRLHGSRLFQQEIETGYEADGTADEDIELEFLQYAANATLTFRHKPVGFFDEGIIGVNSHIRGLEVGGDEIFTPGIDNRSLAFFTFHEIPLSSMARFQFGIRGETHSIETRPNIDFPDFDESRSSRALSGSVGLNLRPVPGLELGAQMARAHRFPILEELFADGVHFGAGVFERGNPDLKTETGHGSDLFIRWGNNRIRAELAGFYYRISDFVAFEPAGEVFVDNRDRTWDIFEYRAREAEMLGGEAQLSVSITNQLQVGATLDYVRGSRVDTNSPLPTMPPLRARFTTRYDAGSWWMGGSIRIVDEQTRVVAEELPTDGYMLIDLNTGIRFDANGSHRLSLRVDNLADTLYRDHLSRVDRTEFGSPMAGRNVRLSYRFTF
;
A
#
# COMPACT_ATOMS: atom_id res chain seq x y z
N GLU A 1 36.73 -7.37 1.60
CA GLU A 1 37.07 -6.40 2.65
C GLU A 1 36.48 -6.88 3.97
N PRO A 2 37.17 -6.76 5.13
CA PRO A 2 36.55 -7.11 6.43
C PRO A 2 35.33 -6.27 6.72
N ILE A 3 34.38 -6.87 7.44
CA ILE A 3 33.15 -6.18 7.86
C ILE A 3 33.12 -6.21 9.39
N PRO A 4 33.69 -5.18 10.06
CA PRO A 4 33.64 -5.10 11.52
C PRO A 4 32.23 -4.96 12.05
N GLY A 5 31.96 -5.57 13.19
CA GLY A 5 30.64 -5.46 13.85
C GLY A 5 29.54 -6.31 13.23
N ALA A 6 29.84 -7.11 12.19
CA ALA A 6 28.85 -8.03 11.65
C ALA A 6 28.37 -8.98 12.75
N THR A 7 27.05 -9.15 12.88
CA THR A 7 26.46 -10.08 13.83
C THR A 7 26.32 -11.44 13.18
N VAL A 8 26.88 -12.46 13.82
CA VAL A 8 26.84 -13.84 13.33
C VAL A 8 26.05 -14.67 14.33
N LEU A 9 24.93 -15.24 13.88
CA LEU A 9 24.02 -16.02 14.72
C LEU A 9 23.98 -17.47 14.23
N LEU A 10 23.97 -18.41 15.17
CA LEU A 10 23.69 -19.82 14.91
C LEU A 10 22.21 -20.06 15.24
N GLU A 11 21.38 -20.11 14.19
CA GLU A 11 19.94 -20.32 14.37
C GLU A 11 19.67 -21.71 14.99
N GLY A 12 18.70 -21.77 15.88
CA GLY A 12 18.29 -23.02 16.53
C GLY A 12 18.99 -23.29 17.87
N ILE A 13 20.14 -22.69 18.14
CA ILE A 13 20.83 -22.82 19.44
C ILE A 13 21.05 -21.49 20.15
N ASN A 14 20.54 -20.42 19.57
CA ASN A 14 20.52 -19.05 20.14
C ASN A 14 21.91 -18.57 20.61
N ARG A 15 22.92 -18.78 19.76
CA ARG A 15 24.30 -18.33 20.04
C ARG A 15 24.71 -17.32 18.99
N GLY A 16 25.27 -16.20 19.45
CA GLY A 16 25.75 -15.11 18.60
C GLY A 16 27.18 -14.76 18.86
N ALA A 17 27.83 -14.20 17.83
CA ALA A 17 29.16 -13.61 17.92
C ALA A 17 29.17 -12.35 17.06
N ALA A 18 29.92 -11.33 17.48
CA ALA A 18 30.17 -10.14 16.67
C ALA A 18 31.53 -10.22 16.03
N ALA A 19 31.67 -9.76 14.79
CA ALA A 19 32.93 -9.71 14.09
C ALA A 19 33.83 -8.60 14.67
N ASP A 20 35.11 -8.87 14.84
CA ASP A 20 36.09 -7.90 15.34
C ASP A 20 36.49 -6.88 14.22
N ASN A 21 37.46 -6.02 14.52
CA ASN A 21 37.91 -5.00 13.57
C ASN A 21 38.53 -5.58 12.27
N GLU A 22 38.96 -6.83 12.30
CA GLU A 22 39.47 -7.56 11.14
C GLU A 22 38.41 -8.43 10.47
N GLY A 23 37.12 -8.30 10.92
CA GLY A 23 36.01 -9.06 10.38
C GLY A 23 35.99 -10.52 10.80
N ARG A 24 36.67 -10.89 11.90
CA ARG A 24 36.78 -12.27 12.37
C ARG A 24 35.74 -12.52 13.48
N PHE A 25 35.19 -13.71 13.50
CA PHE A 25 34.25 -14.14 14.55
C PHE A 25 34.63 -15.56 14.99
N GLU A 26 34.30 -15.93 16.21
CA GLU A 26 34.58 -17.24 16.77
C GLU A 26 33.41 -17.77 17.61
N PHE A 27 33.18 -19.04 17.48
CA PHE A 27 32.29 -19.79 18.37
C PHE A 27 33.08 -20.90 19.07
N TYR A 28 32.93 -20.99 20.37
CA TYR A 28 33.61 -22.00 21.18
C TYR A 28 32.67 -23.12 21.58
N ASN A 29 33.22 -24.35 21.71
CA ASN A 29 32.50 -25.50 22.24
C ASN A 29 31.18 -25.84 21.45
N LEU A 30 31.26 -25.78 20.12
CA LEU A 30 30.17 -26.29 19.27
C LEU A 30 30.25 -27.81 19.18
N GLN A 31 29.10 -28.48 19.27
CA GLN A 31 29.02 -29.92 19.02
C GLN A 31 29.07 -30.17 17.50
N PRO A 32 29.59 -31.35 17.09
CA PRO A 32 29.51 -31.70 15.67
C PRO A 32 28.07 -31.73 15.19
N GLY A 33 27.81 -31.12 14.03
CA GLY A 33 26.48 -31.03 13.46
C GLY A 33 26.34 -29.97 12.39
N THR A 34 25.17 -29.81 11.87
CA THR A 34 24.82 -28.80 10.85
C THR A 34 24.14 -27.62 11.52
N TYR A 35 24.57 -26.42 11.15
CA TYR A 35 24.07 -25.16 11.74
C TYR A 35 23.65 -24.15 10.66
N UNK A 36 22.68 -23.22 10.74
CA UNK A 36 22.36 -22.24 10.04
C UNK A 36 22.94 -21.14 10.58
N ILE A 37 23.51 -20.57 9.84
CA ILE A 37 24.23 -19.38 10.23
C ILE A 37 23.63 -18.12 9.55
N UNK A 38 23.32 -17.12 10.14
CA UNK A 38 22.89 -16.06 9.79
C UNK A 38 23.80 -15.16 10.01
N VAL A 39 24.17 -14.28 9.10
CA VAL A 39 25.14 -13.18 9.27
C VAL A 39 24.46 -11.88 8.85
N GLN A 40 24.50 -10.90 9.71
CA GLN A 40 23.90 -9.59 9.49
C GLN A 40 24.93 -8.49 9.72
N ALA A 41 24.91 -7.50 8.82
CA ALA A 41 25.73 -6.29 8.98
C ALA A 41 24.99 -5.12 8.33
N VAL A 42 25.06 -3.95 8.94
CA VAL A 42 24.41 -2.75 8.38
C VAL A 42 24.96 -2.47 6.98
N GLY A 43 24.08 -2.30 6.01
CA GLY A 43 24.46 -2.08 4.63
C GLY A 43 24.74 -3.34 3.82
N TYR A 44 24.43 -4.53 4.35
CA TYR A 44 24.67 -5.80 3.67
C TYR A 44 23.42 -6.68 3.71
N VAL A 45 23.23 -7.46 2.65
CA VAL A 45 22.16 -8.47 2.58
C VAL A 45 22.45 -9.54 3.64
N THR A 46 21.46 -9.86 4.45
CA THR A 46 21.57 -10.94 5.43
C THR A 46 21.94 -12.24 4.70
N LEU A 47 23.04 -12.85 5.11
CA LEU A 47 23.47 -14.14 4.58
C LEU A 47 22.89 -15.25 5.47
N LYS A 48 22.18 -16.18 4.87
CA LYS A 48 21.78 -17.43 5.53
C LYS A 48 22.43 -18.60 4.81
N GLN A 49 23.13 -19.40 5.55
CA GLN A 49 23.87 -20.52 4.97
C GLN A 49 23.92 -21.67 5.95
N SER A 50 23.83 -22.90 5.44
CA SER A 50 24.04 -24.09 6.24
C SER A 50 25.54 -24.41 6.26
N ILE A 51 26.07 -24.67 7.44
CA ILE A 51 27.46 -25.03 7.64
C ILE A 51 27.56 -26.34 8.44
N GLU A 52 28.55 -27.15 8.13
CA GLU A 52 28.85 -28.37 8.89
C GLU A 52 30.02 -28.13 9.84
N HIS A 53 29.89 -28.58 11.07
CA HIS A 53 30.97 -28.53 12.06
C HIS A 53 31.31 -29.97 12.50
N PRO A 54 32.56 -30.39 12.54
CA PRO A 54 33.81 -29.60 12.28
C PRO A 54 33.99 -29.27 10.82
N HIS A 55 34.64 -28.11 10.57
CA HIS A 55 34.98 -27.59 9.25
C HIS A 55 36.49 -27.46 9.14
N ASP A 56 37.06 -27.89 8.06
CA ASP A 56 38.49 -27.78 7.85
C ASP A 56 38.88 -26.36 7.45
N GLY A 57 39.66 -25.69 8.31
CA GLY A 57 40.18 -24.36 8.08
C GLY A 57 39.20 -23.25 8.51
N TYR A 58 39.38 -22.03 7.99
CA TYR A 58 38.56 -20.88 8.31
C TYR A 58 37.35 -20.85 7.41
N LEU A 59 36.18 -20.63 8.01
CA LEU A 59 34.95 -20.38 7.26
C LEU A 59 34.96 -18.91 6.79
N LYS A 60 34.94 -18.70 5.47
CA LYS A 60 34.84 -17.37 4.88
C LYS A 60 33.42 -17.13 4.42
N LEU A 61 32.77 -16.11 4.99
CA LEU A 61 31.42 -15.73 4.65
C LEU A 61 31.47 -14.38 3.92
N GLU A 62 30.93 -14.32 2.72
CA GLU A 62 30.95 -13.10 1.92
C GLU A 62 29.54 -12.50 1.88
N LEU A 63 29.39 -11.32 2.49
CA LEU A 63 28.14 -10.58 2.44
C LEU A 63 28.07 -9.72 1.18
N ARG A 64 26.90 -9.67 0.60
CA ARG A 64 26.64 -8.76 -0.52
C ARG A 64 26.16 -7.41 0.04
N VAL A 65 26.66 -6.32 -0.52
CA VAL A 65 26.24 -4.98 -0.13
C VAL A 65 24.74 -4.83 -0.44
N ALA A 66 23.97 -4.46 0.57
CA ALA A 66 22.54 -4.17 0.44
C ALA A 66 22.36 -2.68 0.23
N VAL A 67 22.50 -2.21 -0.98
CA VAL A 67 22.23 -0.80 -1.27
C VAL A 67 20.72 -0.54 -1.39
N PHE A 68 19.97 -1.58 -1.72
CA PHE A 68 18.51 -1.66 -1.52
C PHE A 68 18.19 -3.07 -1.05
N GLU A 69 17.85 -3.23 0.21
CA GLU A 69 17.21 -4.46 0.63
C GLU A 69 15.81 -4.48 0.00
N VAL A 70 15.70 -5.19 -1.10
CA VAL A 70 14.41 -5.75 -1.45
C VAL A 70 14.24 -6.90 -0.46
N GLU A 71 13.63 -6.64 0.66
CA GLU A 71 13.18 -7.73 1.51
C GLU A 71 12.29 -8.60 0.63
N ASP A 72 12.56 -9.87 0.64
CA ASP A 72 11.79 -10.81 -0.14
C ASP A 72 10.31 -10.68 0.25
N VAL A 73 9.46 -10.43 -0.72
CA VAL A 73 8.03 -10.29 -0.50
C VAL A 73 7.50 -11.66 -0.10
N ILE A 74 7.34 -11.85 1.19
CA ILE A 74 7.12 -13.19 1.73
C ILE A 74 5.62 -13.46 1.91
N VAL A 75 4.87 -12.47 2.39
CA VAL A 75 3.52 -12.72 2.89
C VAL A 75 2.47 -12.56 1.81
N THR A 76 2.54 -11.47 1.05
CA THR A 76 1.45 -11.09 0.14
C THR A 76 1.52 -11.82 -1.20
N SER A 77 2.73 -12.09 -1.73
CA SER A 77 2.88 -12.74 -3.04
C SER A 77 3.10 -14.24 -2.96
N SER A 78 3.55 -14.76 -1.82
CA SER A 78 3.81 -16.18 -1.63
C SER A 78 3.26 -16.66 -0.29
N PRO A 79 2.02 -17.10 -0.28
CA PRO A 79 1.34 -17.47 0.97
C PRO A 79 1.93 -18.72 1.65
N VAL A 80 2.73 -19.50 0.93
CA VAL A 80 3.41 -20.66 1.50
C VAL A 80 4.78 -20.30 2.10
N GLY A 81 5.14 -19.01 2.09
CA GLY A 81 6.35 -18.52 2.76
C GLY A 81 7.65 -18.78 2.01
N ARG A 82 7.59 -18.95 0.70
CA ARG A 82 8.78 -19.14 -0.15
C ARG A 82 9.06 -17.92 -0.99
N ASN A 83 10.30 -17.72 -1.32
CA ASN A 83 10.76 -16.60 -2.13
C ASN A 83 10.62 -16.88 -3.62
N ILE A 84 9.40 -17.23 -4.05
CA ILE A 84 9.06 -17.54 -5.43
C ILE A 84 7.89 -16.65 -5.83
N GLN A 85 8.06 -15.92 -6.92
CA GLN A 85 7.04 -15.01 -7.41
C GLN A 85 6.52 -15.50 -8.76
N TYR A 86 5.23 -15.40 -8.96
CA TYR A 86 4.55 -15.72 -10.21
C TYR A 86 4.05 -14.47 -10.91
N GLN A 87 4.03 -13.35 -10.20
CA GLN A 87 3.66 -12.03 -10.69
C GLN A 87 4.59 -10.98 -10.07
N PRO A 88 4.71 -9.79 -10.65
CA PRO A 88 5.57 -8.76 -10.06
C PRO A 88 5.09 -8.32 -8.68
N ALA A 89 5.98 -8.37 -7.71
CA ALA A 89 5.70 -7.98 -6.32
C ALA A 89 6.92 -7.33 -5.71
N GLN A 90 6.73 -6.44 -4.74
CA GLN A 90 7.79 -5.66 -4.13
C GLN A 90 7.45 -5.32 -2.68
N ALA A 91 8.46 -5.29 -1.83
CA ALA A 91 8.32 -4.83 -0.44
C ALA A 91 9.20 -3.59 -0.21
N TYR A 92 8.68 -2.66 0.56
CA TYR A 92 9.37 -1.44 0.95
C TYR A 92 9.52 -1.48 2.46
N ASN A 93 10.77 -1.50 2.92
CA ASN A 93 11.07 -1.56 4.35
C ASN A 93 11.02 -0.16 4.96
N ILE A 94 11.06 -0.13 6.29
CA ILE A 94 10.95 1.11 7.05
C ILE A 94 12.00 2.16 6.63
N GLN A 95 13.22 1.75 6.31
CA GLN A 95 14.27 2.69 5.93
C GLN A 95 13.98 3.34 4.58
N GLN A 96 13.53 2.56 3.60
CA GLN A 96 13.15 3.09 2.29
C GLN A 96 11.98 4.08 2.39
N MET A 97 11.00 3.76 3.24
CA MET A 97 9.86 4.63 3.48
C MET A 97 10.27 5.93 4.20
N GLN A 98 11.12 5.81 5.23
CA GLN A 98 11.63 6.96 5.98
C GLN A 98 12.46 7.92 5.13
N ASP A 99 13.23 7.40 4.18
CA ASP A 99 14.02 8.24 3.27
C ASP A 99 13.10 9.11 2.39
N ARG A 100 11.82 8.74 2.25
CA ARG A 100 10.84 9.50 1.47
C ARG A 100 10.16 10.60 2.27
N GLN A 101 9.99 10.39 3.58
CA GLN A 101 9.38 11.37 4.51
C GLN A 101 8.02 11.87 3.99
N ALA A 102 7.16 10.95 3.58
CA ALA A 102 5.91 11.25 2.88
C ALA A 102 4.82 11.77 3.83
N SER A 103 3.79 12.42 3.27
CA SER A 103 2.62 12.87 4.01
C SER A 103 1.47 11.86 3.99
N SER A 104 1.52 10.88 3.08
CA SER A 104 0.48 9.86 2.92
C SER A 104 1.06 8.55 2.42
N ILE A 105 0.27 7.47 2.53
CA ILE A 105 0.66 6.15 1.99
C ILE A 105 0.80 6.20 0.45
N GLY A 106 -0.07 6.95 -0.21
CA GLY A 106 0.04 7.14 -1.66
C GLY A 106 1.36 7.79 -2.06
N GLU A 107 1.78 8.82 -1.32
CA GLU A 107 3.05 9.50 -1.59
C GLU A 107 4.26 8.60 -1.33
N ILE A 108 4.20 7.71 -0.32
CA ILE A 108 5.29 6.74 -0.08
C ILE A 108 5.55 5.89 -1.34
N LEU A 109 4.48 5.48 -2.00
CA LEU A 109 4.57 4.52 -3.10
C LEU A 109 4.71 5.20 -4.48
N ASP A 110 4.45 6.50 -4.58
CA ASP A 110 4.44 7.20 -5.86
C ASP A 110 5.82 7.16 -6.54
N GLY A 111 5.80 6.90 -7.85
CA GLY A 111 7.01 6.84 -8.67
C GLY A 111 7.74 5.51 -8.60
N GLU A 112 7.18 4.50 -7.92
CA GLU A 112 7.65 3.14 -8.02
C GLU A 112 7.11 2.48 -9.30
N PRO A 113 7.78 1.47 -9.87
CA PRO A 113 7.36 0.90 -11.16
C PRO A 113 5.91 0.45 -11.13
N GLY A 114 5.10 0.99 -12.03
CA GLY A 114 3.68 0.69 -12.15
C GLY A 114 2.80 1.28 -11.07
N ILE A 115 3.35 2.14 -10.18
CA ILE A 115 2.59 2.73 -9.08
C ILE A 115 2.60 4.25 -9.21
N ALA A 116 1.43 4.85 -9.29
CA ALA A 116 1.20 6.29 -9.27
C ALA A 116 0.40 6.65 -8.01
N MET A 117 0.16 7.92 -7.83
CA MET A 117 -0.67 8.44 -6.75
C MET A 117 -1.83 9.23 -7.34
N ARG A 118 -3.02 9.01 -6.84
CA ARG A 118 -4.17 9.88 -7.11
C ARG A 118 -4.43 10.71 -5.86
N SER A 119 -4.50 12.01 -6.02
CA SER A 119 -4.68 12.90 -4.87
C SER A 119 -5.77 13.94 -5.11
N PHE A 120 -6.43 14.29 -4.02
CA PHE A 120 -7.35 15.42 -3.90
C PHE A 120 -6.88 16.32 -2.76
N GLY A 121 -5.55 16.56 -2.76
CA GLY A 121 -4.85 17.25 -1.69
C GLY A 121 -3.83 16.33 -1.00
N PRO A 122 -3.05 16.83 -0.04
CA PRO A 122 -1.99 16.04 0.59
C PRO A 122 -2.48 14.86 1.43
N ALA A 123 -3.66 14.98 2.07
CA ALA A 123 -4.19 13.90 2.90
C ALA A 123 -4.92 12.84 2.08
N PRO A 124 -5.92 13.18 1.22
CA PRO A 124 -6.61 12.17 0.44
C PRO A 124 -5.77 11.79 -0.79
N ALA A 125 -4.68 11.09 -0.56
CA ALA A 125 -3.74 10.66 -1.58
C ALA A 125 -3.58 9.14 -1.47
N ARG A 126 -4.00 8.43 -2.52
CA ARG A 126 -4.04 6.97 -2.52
C ARG A 126 -3.23 6.38 -3.67
N PRO A 127 -2.70 5.15 -3.50
CA PRO A 127 -1.94 4.52 -4.57
C PRO A 127 -2.84 4.12 -5.74
N VAL A 128 -2.26 4.16 -6.94
CA VAL A 128 -2.85 3.69 -8.19
C VAL A 128 -1.87 2.68 -8.78
N ILE A 129 -2.32 1.45 -9.05
CA ILE A 129 -1.45 0.40 -9.60
C ILE A 129 -1.90 0.11 -11.04
N ARG A 130 -1.02 0.38 -12.02
CA ARG A 130 -1.28 0.11 -13.44
C ARG A 130 -2.57 0.77 -13.94
N GLY A 131 -2.90 1.96 -13.40
CA GLY A 131 -4.11 2.69 -13.74
C GLY A 131 -5.37 2.23 -13.01
N PHE A 132 -5.29 1.25 -12.13
CA PHE A 132 -6.40 0.86 -11.27
C PHE A 132 -6.34 1.59 -9.93
N ASP A 133 -7.46 2.14 -9.49
CA ASP A 133 -7.60 2.74 -8.18
C ASP A 133 -8.97 2.42 -7.56
N GLY A 134 -9.29 3.05 -6.44
CA GLY A 134 -10.56 2.86 -5.76
C GLY A 134 -10.78 1.41 -5.39
N ASP A 135 -12.01 0.93 -5.59
CA ASP A 135 -12.37 -0.44 -5.23
C ASP A 135 -11.83 -1.51 -6.20
N ARG A 136 -10.93 -1.13 -7.14
CA ARG A 136 -10.20 -2.11 -7.97
C ARG A 136 -8.81 -2.41 -7.43
N LEU A 137 -8.44 -1.77 -6.32
CA LEU A 137 -7.17 -1.96 -5.62
C LEU A 137 -7.46 -2.22 -4.14
N LEU A 138 -6.92 -3.30 -3.58
CA LEU A 138 -7.07 -3.59 -2.16
C LEU A 138 -5.96 -2.94 -1.36
N VAL A 139 -6.34 -2.12 -0.38
CA VAL A 139 -5.42 -1.65 0.65
C VAL A 139 -5.75 -2.42 1.93
N LEU A 140 -4.73 -3.08 2.47
CA LEU A 140 -4.85 -3.99 3.62
C LEU A 140 -3.94 -3.53 4.76
N GLU A 141 -4.35 -3.83 5.97
CA GLU A 141 -3.48 -3.76 7.15
C GLU A 141 -3.29 -5.17 7.69
N ASN A 142 -2.04 -5.62 7.73
CA ASN A 142 -1.69 -6.96 8.24
C ASN A 142 -2.46 -8.10 7.56
N GLY A 143 -2.80 -7.92 6.27
CA GLY A 143 -3.48 -8.91 5.47
C GLY A 143 -5.01 -8.87 5.54
N GLU A 144 -5.60 -7.91 6.23
CA GLU A 144 -7.05 -7.73 6.34
C GLU A 144 -7.46 -6.34 5.85
N ARG A 145 -8.71 -6.18 5.37
CA ARG A 145 -9.22 -4.89 4.90
C ARG A 145 -9.19 -3.86 6.03
N MET A 146 -8.75 -2.65 5.73
CA MET A 146 -8.59 -1.59 6.74
C MET A 146 -9.93 -1.11 7.33
N GLY A 147 -11.01 -1.23 6.56
CA GLY A 147 -12.32 -0.78 7.02
C GLY A 147 -12.49 0.74 7.00
N ASP A 148 -11.76 1.41 6.12
CA ASP A 148 -11.93 2.85 5.86
C ASP A 148 -12.81 3.07 4.61
N LEU A 149 -12.99 4.33 4.21
CA LEU A 149 -13.77 4.72 3.03
C LEU A 149 -12.88 5.13 1.84
N SER A 150 -11.57 4.89 1.91
CA SER A 150 -10.62 5.38 0.89
C SER A 150 -10.86 4.80 -0.51
N ASN A 151 -11.60 3.70 -0.61
CA ASN A 151 -11.92 3.09 -1.90
C ASN A 151 -13.25 3.56 -2.49
N THR A 152 -14.04 4.37 -1.79
CA THR A 152 -15.36 4.79 -2.25
C THR A 152 -15.31 6.07 -3.09
N ALA A 153 -14.51 7.06 -2.67
CA ALA A 153 -14.41 8.35 -3.36
C ALA A 153 -12.97 8.87 -3.31
N HIS A 154 -12.66 9.85 -4.16
CA HIS A 154 -11.28 10.34 -4.29
C HIS A 154 -10.88 11.35 -3.21
N ASP A 155 -11.83 11.92 -2.52
CA ASP A 155 -11.64 12.83 -1.39
C ASP A 155 -11.41 12.11 -0.07
N HIS A 156 -11.59 10.79 -0.01
CA HIS A 156 -11.39 9.98 1.20
C HIS A 156 -9.94 9.46 1.28
N SER A 157 -9.29 9.69 2.41
CA SER A 157 -7.89 9.28 2.63
C SER A 157 -7.79 7.81 3.04
N VAL A 158 -6.61 7.22 2.81
CA VAL A 158 -6.19 5.98 3.46
C VAL A 158 -5.89 6.32 4.92
N VAL A 159 -6.59 5.69 5.85
CA VAL A 159 -6.61 6.09 7.27
C VAL A 159 -5.39 5.48 8.00
N MET A 160 -4.20 6.00 7.68
CA MET A 160 -2.96 5.60 8.34
C MET A 160 -1.87 6.66 8.14
N ASP A 161 -1.24 7.10 9.24
CA ASP A 161 -0.09 8.00 9.15
C ASP A 161 1.11 7.27 8.54
N PRO A 162 1.83 7.88 7.58
CA PRO A 162 2.96 7.22 6.92
C PRO A 162 4.18 6.92 7.80
N LEU A 163 4.23 7.42 9.05
CA LEU A 163 5.27 7.05 10.01
C LEU A 163 5.00 5.71 10.72
N VAL A 164 3.77 5.18 10.62
CA VAL A 164 3.33 3.99 11.37
C VAL A 164 3.82 2.67 10.75
N PRO A 165 3.78 2.48 9.42
CA PRO A 165 4.14 1.17 8.84
C PRO A 165 5.59 0.77 9.09
N ASP A 166 5.81 -0.51 9.35
CA ASP A 166 7.15 -1.10 9.37
C ASP A 166 7.57 -1.57 7.99
N ARG A 167 6.58 -1.95 7.17
CA ARG A 167 6.81 -2.43 5.82
C ARG A 167 5.53 -2.27 5.00
N ILE A 168 5.68 -1.98 3.72
CA ILE A 168 4.57 -2.01 2.77
C ILE A 168 4.91 -3.02 1.68
N GLU A 169 4.00 -3.95 1.43
CA GLU A 169 4.13 -4.94 0.37
C GLU A 169 3.14 -4.60 -0.75
N VAL A 170 3.61 -4.61 -1.99
CA VAL A 170 2.78 -4.34 -3.15
C VAL A 170 2.85 -5.52 -4.10
N VAL A 171 1.70 -6.07 -4.44
CA VAL A 171 1.55 -7.09 -5.48
C VAL A 171 0.80 -6.46 -6.63
N ARG A 172 1.42 -6.47 -7.82
CA ARG A 172 0.85 -5.86 -9.02
C ARG A 172 0.16 -6.93 -9.87
N GLY A 173 -1.05 -6.63 -10.31
CA GLY A 173 -1.87 -7.54 -11.08
C GLY A 173 -2.86 -8.33 -10.22
N PRO A 174 -3.68 -9.17 -10.83
CA PRO A 174 -4.78 -9.84 -10.11
C PRO A 174 -4.28 -10.74 -8.98
N ALA A 175 -4.48 -10.30 -7.76
CA ALA A 175 -4.11 -11.04 -6.56
C ALA A 175 -5.33 -11.59 -5.81
N UNK A 176 -6.12 -11.75 -6.40
CA UNK A 176 -7.30 -12.04 -5.96
C UNK A 176 -7.51 -13.16 -5.16
N LEU A 177 -6.82 -14.05 -5.44
CA LEU A 177 -7.14 -15.34 -4.81
C LEU A 177 -7.15 -15.29 -3.29
N LEU A 178 -6.13 -14.69 -2.73
CA LEU A 178 -5.94 -14.72 -1.26
C LEU A 178 -6.78 -13.66 -0.56
N TYR A 179 -6.97 -12.50 -1.20
CA TYR A 179 -7.47 -11.31 -0.53
C TYR A 179 -8.91 -10.94 -0.93
N GLY A 180 -9.43 -11.55 -1.99
CA GLY A 180 -10.84 -11.45 -2.34
C GLY A 180 -11.15 -10.52 -3.49
N SER A 181 -12.41 -10.13 -3.59
CA SER A 181 -12.87 -9.18 -4.59
C SER A 181 -12.14 -7.85 -4.45
N SER A 182 -12.12 -7.05 -5.51
CA SER A 182 -11.48 -5.73 -5.55
C SER A 182 -9.96 -5.76 -5.71
N ALA A 183 -9.35 -6.92 -5.94
CA ALA A 183 -7.91 -7.02 -6.24
C ALA A 183 -7.65 -7.21 -7.74
N LEU A 184 -8.34 -6.43 -8.60
CA LEU A 184 -8.15 -6.48 -10.06
C LEU A 184 -6.79 -5.89 -10.45
N GLY A 185 -6.44 -4.75 -9.87
CA GLY A 185 -5.18 -4.05 -10.14
C GLY A 185 -4.02 -4.50 -9.27
N GLY A 186 -4.33 -5.00 -8.08
CA GLY A 186 -3.29 -5.42 -7.14
C GLY A 186 -3.69 -5.26 -5.68
N VAL A 187 -2.70 -5.43 -4.83
CA VAL A 187 -2.84 -5.34 -3.38
C VAL A 187 -1.71 -4.49 -2.82
N VAL A 188 -2.04 -3.54 -1.95
CA VAL A 188 -1.10 -2.83 -1.08
C VAL A 188 -1.36 -3.34 0.34
N ASN A 189 -0.38 -4.01 0.94
CA ASN A 189 -0.52 -4.57 2.29
C ASN A 189 0.43 -3.83 3.23
N ILE A 190 -0.14 -3.09 4.15
CA ILE A 190 0.60 -2.29 5.13
C ILE A 190 0.81 -3.17 6.36
N ILE A 191 2.08 -3.36 6.73
CA ILE A 191 2.45 -4.21 7.86
C ILE A 191 2.82 -3.30 9.03
N THR A 192 2.15 -3.50 10.16
CA THR A 192 2.43 -2.78 11.41
C THR A 192 2.86 -3.77 12.49
N SER A 193 3.57 -3.29 13.51
CA SER A 193 3.98 -4.08 14.67
C SER A 193 3.13 -3.78 15.91
N ASP A 194 1.88 -3.40 15.70
CA ASP A 194 0.97 -3.15 16.83
C ASP A 194 0.69 -4.44 17.61
N ILE A 195 0.70 -5.60 16.93
CA ILE A 195 0.72 -6.91 17.61
C ILE A 195 2.17 -7.41 17.61
N PRO A 196 2.83 -7.53 18.77
CA PRO A 196 4.19 -8.10 18.79
C PRO A 196 4.19 -9.54 18.27
N ARG A 197 5.04 -9.82 17.30
CA ARG A 197 5.21 -11.17 16.71
C ARG A 197 6.53 -11.79 17.11
N GLU A 198 7.57 -10.99 17.05
CA GLU A 198 8.94 -11.36 17.44
C GLU A 198 9.46 -10.31 18.39
N TRP A 199 10.20 -10.72 19.39
CA TRP A 199 10.78 -9.81 20.37
C TRP A 199 11.95 -10.45 21.08
N ASP A 200 12.90 -9.61 21.48
CA ASP A 200 13.94 -9.96 22.43
C ASP A 200 13.50 -9.57 23.85
N SER A 201 14.09 -10.18 24.85
CA SER A 201 13.81 -9.82 26.24
C SER A 201 14.34 -8.42 26.54
N GLY A 202 13.52 -7.60 27.18
CA GLY A 202 13.87 -6.24 27.56
C GLY A 202 13.12 -5.19 26.76
N SER A 203 13.65 -4.00 26.77
CA SER A 203 13.05 -2.81 26.16
C SER A 203 13.63 -2.53 24.79
N SER A 204 12.78 -2.19 23.84
CA SER A 204 13.18 -1.69 22.53
C SER A 204 12.20 -0.59 22.09
N GLY A 205 12.63 0.25 21.18
CA GLY A 205 11.73 1.30 20.73
C GLY A 205 12.32 2.17 19.63
N THR A 206 11.45 3.03 19.11
CA THR A 206 11.82 4.01 18.08
C THR A 206 11.10 5.32 18.39
N ALA A 207 11.80 6.43 18.21
CA ALA A 207 11.22 7.77 18.23
C ALA A 207 11.64 8.50 16.95
N ALA A 208 10.74 9.27 16.37
CA ALA A 208 11.04 10.07 15.17
C ALA A 208 10.39 11.43 15.28
N LEU A 209 11.04 12.44 14.70
CA LEU A 209 10.52 13.80 14.58
C LEU A 209 10.83 14.29 13.17
N GLU A 210 9.83 14.84 12.49
CA GLU A 210 9.96 15.30 11.10
C GLU A 210 9.34 16.68 10.93
N GLY A 211 9.96 17.50 10.09
CA GLY A 211 9.41 18.79 9.65
C GLY A 211 9.50 18.93 8.13
N ALA A 212 8.55 19.65 7.55
CA ALA A 212 8.51 19.90 6.11
C ALA A 212 8.07 21.34 5.83
N THR A 213 8.66 21.96 4.82
CA THR A 213 8.38 23.38 4.51
C THR A 213 7.22 23.58 3.55
N MET A 214 6.81 22.53 2.80
CA MET A 214 5.76 22.67 1.79
C MET A 214 4.40 23.05 2.39
N ASN A 215 4.16 22.65 3.64
CA ASN A 215 2.89 22.91 4.35
C ASN A 215 3.12 23.20 5.82
N ASP A 216 4.33 23.64 6.17
CA ASP A 216 4.73 23.95 7.54
C ASP A 216 4.48 22.77 8.50
N ALA A 217 4.68 21.54 8.01
CA ALA A 217 4.35 20.35 8.76
C ALA A 217 5.33 20.06 9.90
N LEU A 218 4.78 19.55 10.97
CA LEU A 218 5.54 18.95 12.08
C LEU A 218 4.89 17.59 12.42
N SER A 219 5.71 16.54 12.47
CA SER A 219 5.23 15.19 12.76
C SER A 219 6.13 14.53 13.78
N GLY A 220 5.52 13.71 14.64
CA GLY A 220 6.26 12.95 15.65
C GLY A 220 5.70 11.53 15.75
N PHE A 221 6.59 10.59 16.05
CA PHE A 221 6.24 9.18 16.21
C PHE A 221 7.06 8.59 17.35
N GLY A 222 6.42 7.75 18.16
CA GLY A 222 7.10 6.98 19.18
C GLY A 222 6.48 5.61 19.33
N ARG A 223 7.32 4.57 19.37
CA ARG A 223 6.92 3.20 19.70
C ARG A 223 7.83 2.65 20.76
N TYR A 224 7.24 1.98 21.73
CA TYR A 224 7.95 1.29 22.81
C TYR A 224 7.43 -0.14 22.87
N GLN A 225 8.35 -1.10 23.02
CA GLN A 225 8.01 -2.50 23.21
C GLN A 225 8.81 -3.06 24.39
N TYR A 226 8.15 -3.84 25.21
CA TYR A 226 8.81 -4.61 26.28
C TYR A 226 8.53 -6.09 26.06
N GLY A 227 9.60 -6.88 25.97
CA GLY A 227 9.54 -8.31 25.80
C GLY A 227 9.96 -9.06 27.06
N GLY A 228 9.15 -10.02 27.46
CA GLY A 228 9.52 -11.08 28.39
C GLY A 228 9.81 -12.38 27.65
N ASP A 229 9.92 -13.49 28.36
CA ASP A 229 10.24 -14.78 27.73
C ASP A 229 9.13 -15.22 26.76
N ASN A 230 7.89 -15.20 27.23
CA ASN A 230 6.74 -15.74 26.48
C ASN A 230 5.70 -14.67 26.12
N TRP A 231 5.93 -13.41 26.49
CA TRP A 231 4.97 -12.34 26.24
C TRP A 231 5.68 -11.05 25.88
N ALA A 232 4.99 -10.20 25.17
CA ALA A 232 5.45 -8.84 24.91
C ALA A 232 4.26 -7.89 24.89
N ALA A 233 4.53 -6.62 25.16
CA ALA A 233 3.56 -5.55 25.05
C ALA A 233 4.18 -4.40 24.27
N THR A 234 3.37 -3.75 23.45
CA THR A 234 3.80 -2.59 22.67
C THR A 234 2.81 -1.44 22.82
N GLY A 235 3.32 -0.23 22.68
CA GLY A 235 2.50 0.96 22.58
C GLY A 235 3.15 1.94 21.62
N ARG A 236 2.33 2.65 20.84
CA ARG A 236 2.81 3.70 19.94
C ARG A 236 1.88 4.90 19.94
N LEU A 237 2.45 6.03 19.59
CA LEU A 237 1.73 7.28 19.35
C LEU A 237 2.35 7.95 18.13
N SER A 238 1.52 8.61 17.34
CA SER A 238 1.99 9.51 16.28
C SER A 238 1.12 10.76 16.22
N TYR A 239 1.73 11.84 15.77
CA TYR A 239 1.06 13.12 15.55
C TYR A 239 1.59 13.74 14.27
N ARG A 240 0.70 14.36 13.49
CA ARG A 240 1.05 15.15 12.32
C ARG A 240 0.16 16.39 12.28
N GLY A 241 0.79 17.56 12.24
CA GLY A 241 0.10 18.83 12.02
C GLY A 241 0.72 19.51 10.81
N ALA A 242 -0.10 19.95 9.85
CA ALA A 242 0.36 20.62 8.64
C ALA A 242 -0.69 21.65 8.21
N GLY A 243 -0.22 22.80 7.75
CA GLY A 243 -1.06 23.81 7.15
C GLY A 243 -1.24 23.60 5.64
N ASP A 244 -1.71 24.62 4.97
CA ASP A 244 -1.99 24.57 3.54
C ASP A 244 -0.76 24.38 2.68
N LEU A 245 -0.91 23.63 1.60
CA LEU A 245 0.13 23.29 0.65
C LEU A 245 0.67 24.54 -0.06
N LYS A 246 1.98 24.69 -0.09
CA LYS A 246 2.66 25.73 -0.86
C LYS A 246 3.03 25.21 -2.23
N THR A 247 2.51 25.86 -3.25
CA THR A 247 2.82 25.56 -4.65
C THR A 247 3.67 26.70 -5.21
N PRO A 248 4.27 26.56 -6.41
CA PRO A 248 4.98 27.69 -7.01
C PRO A 248 4.08 28.89 -7.34
N GLU A 249 2.77 28.71 -7.39
CA GLU A 249 1.80 29.78 -7.65
C GLU A 249 1.22 30.39 -6.36
N GLY A 250 1.56 29.84 -5.19
CA GLY A 250 1.05 30.32 -3.91
C GLY A 250 0.54 29.18 -3.03
N ARG A 251 -0.17 29.53 -1.96
CA ARG A 251 -0.80 28.53 -1.08
C ARG A 251 -2.09 28.03 -1.71
N LEU A 252 -2.30 26.74 -1.59
CA LEU A 252 -3.54 26.07 -2.01
C LEU A 252 -4.43 25.96 -0.77
N PRO A 253 -5.49 26.79 -0.66
CA PRO A 253 -6.30 26.79 0.55
C PRO A 253 -7.05 25.47 0.76
N GLY A 254 -7.37 25.18 2.01
CA GLY A 254 -8.11 23.98 2.38
C GLY A 254 -7.33 22.69 2.21
N THR A 255 -5.99 22.70 2.39
CA THR A 255 -5.20 21.48 2.24
C THR A 255 -4.43 21.10 3.51
N PHE A 256 -4.90 21.57 4.66
CA PHE A 256 -4.31 21.27 5.96
C PHE A 256 -4.48 19.78 6.36
N ILE A 257 -3.63 19.32 7.28
CA ILE A 257 -3.74 17.97 7.87
C ILE A 257 -3.55 18.10 9.37
N GLN A 258 -4.39 17.42 10.14
CA GLN A 258 -4.20 17.21 11.58
C GLN A 258 -4.53 15.77 11.89
N ASN A 259 -3.56 15.03 12.40
CA ASN A 259 -3.70 13.61 12.66
C ASN A 259 -3.11 13.26 14.02
N PHE A 260 -3.85 12.49 14.81
CA PHE A 260 -3.37 11.90 16.05
C PHE A 260 -3.75 10.42 16.07
N ASP A 261 -2.76 9.55 16.25
CA ASP A 261 -2.94 8.11 16.17
C ASP A 261 -2.21 7.43 17.34
N GLY A 262 -2.86 6.44 17.93
CA GLY A 262 -2.26 5.66 18.99
C GLY A 262 -2.67 4.21 18.94
N ALA A 263 -1.80 3.32 19.39
CA ALA A 263 -2.10 1.89 19.48
C ALA A 263 -1.42 1.27 20.70
N ALA A 264 -2.03 0.17 21.16
CA ALA A 264 -1.45 -0.69 22.18
C ALA A 264 -1.75 -2.14 21.84
N GLY A 265 -0.78 -3.02 22.08
CA GLY A 265 -0.97 -4.43 21.80
C GLY A 265 -0.16 -5.33 22.70
N ALA A 266 -0.50 -6.61 22.64
CA ALA A 266 0.17 -7.63 23.43
C ALA A 266 0.26 -8.92 22.61
N GLY A 267 1.35 -9.65 22.82
CA GLY A 267 1.60 -10.92 22.18
C GLY A 267 2.04 -11.97 23.18
N TYR A 268 1.72 -13.21 22.86
CA TYR A 268 2.15 -14.40 23.59
C TYR A 268 2.74 -15.39 22.60
N ARG A 269 3.85 -16.00 22.99
CA ARG A 269 4.47 -17.06 22.19
C ARG A 269 4.87 -18.25 23.05
N SER A 270 4.75 -19.42 22.48
CA SER A 270 5.29 -20.65 23.02
C SER A 270 5.91 -21.45 21.87
N GLU A 271 6.40 -22.64 22.14
CA GLU A 271 7.06 -23.48 21.14
C GLU A 271 6.23 -23.69 19.87
N ASN A 272 4.93 -23.89 20.01
CA ASN A 272 4.04 -24.25 18.91
C ASN A 272 2.84 -23.32 18.74
N PHE A 273 2.80 -22.20 19.48
CA PHE A 273 1.63 -21.32 19.45
C PHE A 273 2.02 -19.89 19.69
N ASN A 274 1.55 -19.00 18.80
CA ASN A 274 1.68 -17.54 18.92
C ASN A 274 0.28 -16.94 18.86
N ALA A 275 0.03 -15.94 19.69
CA ALA A 275 -1.22 -15.19 19.61
C ALA A 275 -1.00 -13.77 20.08
N GLY A 276 -1.81 -12.86 19.60
CA GLY A 276 -1.75 -11.47 20.05
C GLY A 276 -2.97 -10.70 19.62
N PHE A 277 -3.07 -9.52 20.19
CA PHE A 277 -4.12 -8.57 19.84
C PHE A 277 -3.58 -7.15 19.96
N SER A 278 -4.24 -6.23 19.26
CA SER A 278 -3.99 -4.79 19.39
C SER A 278 -5.27 -4.01 19.25
N PHE A 279 -5.27 -2.84 19.87
CA PHE A 279 -6.29 -1.82 19.71
C PHE A 279 -5.61 -0.54 19.24
N SER A 280 -6.17 0.11 18.23
CA SER A 280 -5.70 1.41 17.76
C SER A 280 -6.85 2.38 17.62
N ALA A 281 -6.54 3.67 17.71
CA ALA A 281 -7.49 4.74 17.51
C ALA A 281 -6.79 5.89 16.79
N ILE A 282 -7.46 6.44 15.78
CA ILE A 282 -6.96 7.56 15.00
C ILE A 282 -8.05 8.64 14.93
N ASP A 283 -7.64 9.89 15.12
CA ASP A 283 -8.41 11.11 14.85
C ASP A 283 -7.69 11.80 13.70
N HIS A 284 -8.35 11.95 12.55
CA HIS A 284 -7.73 12.40 11.31
C HIS A 284 -8.61 13.44 10.64
N ASN A 285 -8.18 14.69 10.69
CA ASN A 285 -8.88 15.84 10.16
C ASN A 285 -8.07 16.44 9.02
N TYR A 286 -8.72 16.76 7.92
CA TYR A 286 -8.02 17.35 6.77
C TYR A 286 -8.97 18.18 5.93
N GLY A 287 -8.41 19.21 5.31
CA GLY A 287 -9.15 20.05 4.40
C GLY A 287 -9.22 19.48 2.99
N LEU A 288 -10.25 19.89 2.27
CA LEU A 288 -10.44 19.65 0.84
C LEU A 288 -10.29 20.98 0.10
N PRO A 289 -9.56 21.02 -1.03
CA PRO A 289 -9.25 22.29 -1.70
C PRO A 289 -10.41 22.82 -2.56
N GLU A 290 -11.59 22.90 -2.02
CA GLU A 290 -12.80 23.39 -2.70
C GLU A 290 -12.86 24.90 -2.72
N GLY A 291 -12.24 25.60 -1.79
CA GLY A 291 -12.15 27.06 -1.75
C GLY A 291 -11.42 27.69 -2.93
N ILE A 292 -10.90 26.87 -3.87
CA ILE A 292 -10.34 27.38 -5.13
C ILE A 292 -11.45 27.92 -6.02
N ASP A 293 -12.61 27.27 -6.03
CA ASP A 293 -13.74 27.66 -6.85
C ASP A 293 -14.60 28.72 -6.16
N ASP A 294 -14.70 28.69 -4.84
CA ASP A 294 -15.40 29.71 -4.04
C ASP A 294 -14.57 30.06 -2.79
N PRO A 295 -13.92 31.23 -2.77
CA PRO A 295 -13.09 31.61 -1.63
C PRO A 295 -13.88 31.87 -0.32
N ASP A 296 -15.18 31.93 -0.38
CA ASP A 296 -16.03 32.14 0.81
C ASP A 296 -16.53 30.81 1.39
N GLU A 297 -16.11 29.68 0.82
CA GLU A 297 -16.44 28.34 1.32
C GLU A 297 -15.16 27.54 1.64
N GLU A 298 -15.23 26.73 2.69
CA GLU A 298 -14.18 25.79 3.06
C GLU A 298 -14.80 24.42 3.31
N ALA A 299 -14.13 23.38 2.85
CA ALA A 299 -14.58 22.00 3.08
C ALA A 299 -13.52 21.23 3.86
N GLU A 300 -13.96 20.42 4.82
CA GLU A 300 -13.06 19.57 5.60
C GLU A 300 -13.70 18.21 5.88
N ILE A 301 -12.86 17.23 6.10
CA ILE A 301 -13.27 15.90 6.59
C ILE A 301 -12.74 15.71 8.01
N LYS A 302 -13.65 15.37 8.91
CA LYS A 302 -13.32 14.96 10.29
C LYS A 302 -13.64 13.48 10.42
N LEU A 303 -12.61 12.71 10.83
CA LEU A 303 -12.73 11.26 10.84
C LEU A 303 -12.14 10.70 12.14
N ASP A 304 -12.88 9.82 12.82
CA ASP A 304 -12.32 8.98 13.86
C ASP A 304 -12.52 7.50 13.50
N GLN A 305 -11.45 6.72 13.68
CA GLN A 305 -11.53 5.28 13.48
C GLN A 305 -10.90 4.55 14.66
N GLN A 306 -11.56 3.50 15.11
CA GLN A 306 -11.09 2.59 16.16
C GLN A 306 -10.98 1.21 15.53
N THR A 307 -9.86 0.53 15.80
CA THR A 307 -9.58 -0.78 15.20
C THR A 307 -9.12 -1.76 16.26
N LEU A 308 -9.68 -2.96 16.21
CA LEU A 308 -9.27 -4.09 17.03
C LEU A 308 -8.74 -5.19 16.10
N GLN A 309 -7.51 -5.63 16.33
CA GLN A 309 -6.93 -6.73 15.57
C GLN A 309 -6.60 -7.89 16.48
N GLY A 310 -6.71 -9.10 15.95
CA GLY A 310 -6.33 -10.31 16.64
C GLY A 310 -5.64 -11.29 15.69
N ARG A 311 -4.67 -12.02 16.20
CA ARG A 311 -3.99 -13.04 15.44
C ARG A 311 -3.68 -14.22 16.34
N ALA A 312 -3.84 -15.42 15.80
CA ALA A 312 -3.40 -16.65 16.46
C ALA A 312 -2.80 -17.58 15.42
N GLU A 313 -1.65 -18.16 15.75
CA GLU A 313 -0.96 -19.09 14.87
C GLU A 313 -0.55 -20.31 15.68
N TRP A 314 -0.89 -21.46 15.17
CA TRP A 314 -0.41 -22.75 15.69
C TRP A 314 0.49 -23.38 14.63
N SER A 315 1.65 -23.88 15.08
CA SER A 315 2.62 -24.60 14.23
C SER A 315 2.87 -25.98 14.80
N GLY A 316 3.04 -26.98 13.93
CA GLY A 316 3.25 -28.33 14.38
C GLY A 316 3.76 -29.25 13.29
N ASP A 317 3.91 -30.52 13.63
CA ASP A 317 4.50 -31.48 12.72
C ASP A 317 3.46 -32.48 12.15
N ARG A 318 2.22 -32.03 12.01
CA ARG A 318 1.13 -32.83 11.43
C ARG A 318 0.96 -32.49 9.94
N PHE A 319 -0.08 -33.04 9.31
CA PHE A 319 -0.40 -32.79 7.91
C PHE A 319 -0.56 -31.28 7.64
N PHE A 320 -1.31 -30.60 8.48
CA PHE A 320 -1.29 -29.14 8.50
C PHE A 320 -0.20 -28.71 9.48
N ASP A 321 0.84 -28.08 8.96
CA ASP A 321 1.98 -27.67 9.77
C ASP A 321 1.82 -26.24 10.31
N ARG A 322 0.84 -25.48 9.77
CA ARG A 322 0.51 -24.14 10.26
C ARG A 322 -0.98 -23.90 10.11
N ILE A 323 -1.57 -23.38 11.17
CA ILE A 323 -2.96 -22.90 11.16
C ILE A 323 -2.92 -21.46 11.66
N GLU A 324 -3.46 -20.54 10.90
CA GLU A 324 -3.46 -19.13 11.27
C GLU A 324 -4.87 -18.56 11.21
N LEU A 325 -5.24 -17.84 12.27
CA LEU A 325 -6.46 -17.04 12.35
C LEU A 325 -6.09 -15.58 12.42
N ARG A 326 -6.66 -14.76 11.55
CA ARG A 326 -6.57 -13.30 11.60
C ARG A 326 -7.96 -12.72 11.77
N LEU A 327 -8.06 -11.71 12.61
CA LEU A 327 -9.30 -11.00 12.91
C LEU A 327 -9.03 -9.49 12.82
N HIS A 328 -9.97 -8.77 12.25
CA HIS A 328 -9.90 -7.30 12.18
C HIS A 328 -11.31 -6.77 12.34
N GLY A 329 -11.50 -5.82 13.26
CA GLY A 329 -12.77 -5.15 13.43
C GLY A 329 -12.54 -3.65 13.53
N SER A 330 -13.36 -2.85 12.87
CA SER A 330 -13.23 -1.39 12.91
C SER A 330 -14.58 -0.71 13.09
N ARG A 331 -14.55 0.45 13.74
CA ARG A 331 -15.63 1.42 13.76
C ARG A 331 -15.05 2.73 13.22
N LEU A 332 -15.69 3.27 12.19
CA LEU A 332 -15.29 4.55 11.59
C LEU A 332 -16.46 5.50 11.67
N PHE A 333 -16.20 6.74 12.07
CA PHE A 333 -17.15 7.85 11.99
C PHE A 333 -16.47 8.96 11.20
N GLN A 334 -17.13 9.44 10.14
CA GLN A 334 -16.59 10.47 9.26
C GLN A 334 -17.68 11.50 8.96
N GLN A 335 -17.30 12.77 8.99
CA GLN A 335 -18.18 13.87 8.60
C GLN A 335 -17.48 14.69 7.51
N GLU A 336 -18.23 15.07 6.50
CA GLU A 336 -17.86 16.06 5.49
C GLU A 336 -18.58 17.35 5.86
N ILE A 337 -17.81 18.40 6.10
CA ILE A 337 -18.32 19.65 6.66
C ILE A 337 -17.96 20.77 5.68
N GLU A 338 -19.00 21.52 5.30
CA GLU A 338 -18.83 22.77 4.55
C GLU A 338 -18.97 23.94 5.51
N THR A 339 -18.06 24.90 5.41
CA THR A 339 -18.13 26.15 6.19
C THR A 339 -18.24 27.31 5.22
N GLY A 340 -19.38 27.96 5.21
CA GLY A 340 -19.60 29.19 4.47
C GLY A 340 -19.31 30.43 5.35
N TYR A 341 -18.80 31.49 4.76
CA TYR A 341 -18.50 32.73 5.45
C TYR A 341 -19.40 33.85 4.95
N GLU A 342 -20.23 34.37 5.85
CA GLU A 342 -21.09 35.54 5.57
C GLU A 342 -20.24 36.80 5.41
N ALA A 343 -20.78 37.81 4.74
CA ALA A 343 -20.05 39.08 4.47
C ALA A 343 -19.58 39.80 5.75
N ASP A 344 -20.14 39.48 6.90
CA ASP A 344 -19.73 40.04 8.18
C ASP A 344 -18.66 39.17 8.88
N GLY A 345 -18.25 38.06 8.27
CA GLY A 345 -17.25 37.13 8.78
C GLY A 345 -17.84 36.06 9.72
N THR A 346 -19.15 35.94 9.81
CA THR A 346 -19.79 34.86 10.57
C THR A 346 -19.65 33.55 9.78
N ALA A 347 -19.18 32.52 10.45
CA ALA A 347 -19.07 31.17 9.87
C ALA A 347 -20.39 30.42 10.09
N ASP A 348 -20.85 29.73 9.09
CA ASP A 348 -21.97 28.81 9.14
C ASP A 348 -21.49 27.44 8.72
N GLU A 349 -21.58 26.46 9.62
CA GLU A 349 -21.09 25.10 9.40
C GLU A 349 -22.27 24.15 9.12
N ASP A 350 -22.26 23.52 7.96
CA ASP A 350 -23.23 22.51 7.57
C ASP A 350 -22.54 21.14 7.49
N ILE A 351 -23.17 20.11 8.03
CA ILE A 351 -22.70 18.73 7.89
C ILE A 351 -23.36 18.14 6.64
N GLU A 352 -22.63 18.22 5.53
CA GLU A 352 -23.12 17.75 4.23
C GLU A 352 -23.33 16.25 4.21
N LEU A 353 -22.33 15.49 4.71
CA LEU A 353 -22.41 14.03 4.77
C LEU A 353 -21.86 13.51 6.09
N GLU A 354 -22.46 12.45 6.57
CA GLU A 354 -22.04 11.75 7.79
C GLU A 354 -22.07 10.25 7.54
N PHE A 355 -20.97 9.57 7.83
CA PHE A 355 -20.83 8.12 7.66
C PHE A 355 -20.50 7.47 9.00
N LEU A 356 -21.31 6.48 9.39
CA LEU A 356 -20.97 5.60 10.51
C LEU A 356 -20.84 4.17 9.98
N GLN A 357 -19.61 3.65 10.04
CA GLN A 357 -19.31 2.33 9.49
C GLN A 357 -18.80 1.39 10.58
N TYR A 358 -19.29 0.18 10.56
CA TYR A 358 -18.75 -0.96 11.30
C TYR A 358 -18.32 -2.02 10.31
N ALA A 359 -17.08 -2.51 10.42
CA ALA A 359 -16.59 -3.56 9.55
C ALA A 359 -15.88 -4.64 10.38
N ALA A 360 -15.99 -5.87 9.94
CA ALA A 360 -15.25 -6.97 10.56
C ALA A 360 -14.81 -7.97 9.50
N ASN A 361 -13.57 -8.43 9.63
CA ASN A 361 -12.95 -9.42 8.76
C ASN A 361 -12.44 -10.57 9.60
N ALA A 362 -12.53 -11.78 9.06
CA ALA A 362 -11.93 -12.96 9.69
C ALA A 362 -11.37 -13.85 8.59
N THR A 363 -10.11 -14.25 8.74
CA THR A 363 -9.45 -15.15 7.80
C THR A 363 -8.84 -16.32 8.58
N LEU A 364 -9.18 -17.54 8.19
CA LEU A 364 -8.62 -18.77 8.76
C LEU A 364 -7.92 -19.52 7.64
N THR A 365 -6.64 -19.82 7.82
CA THR A 365 -5.83 -20.55 6.82
C THR A 365 -5.20 -21.78 7.43
N PHE A 366 -5.07 -22.80 6.61
CA PHE A 366 -4.43 -24.08 6.91
C PHE A 366 -3.35 -24.31 5.86
N ARG A 367 -2.08 -24.36 6.27
CA ARG A 367 -0.98 -24.73 5.38
C ARG A 367 -0.69 -26.22 5.53
N HIS A 368 -0.60 -26.93 4.40
CA HIS A 368 -0.27 -28.36 4.41
C HIS A 368 1.16 -28.60 3.96
N LYS A 369 1.75 -29.66 4.46
CA LYS A 369 3.06 -30.19 4.06
C LYS A 369 2.99 -30.83 2.67
N PRO A 370 4.14 -31.08 2.04
CA PRO A 370 4.16 -31.77 0.76
C PRO A 370 3.34 -33.07 0.79
N VAL A 371 2.48 -33.24 -0.24
CA VAL A 371 1.63 -34.41 -0.36
C VAL A 371 1.44 -34.78 -1.84
N GLY A 372 1.83 -36.01 -2.18
CA GLY A 372 1.76 -36.44 -3.58
C GLY A 372 2.66 -35.61 -4.47
N PHE A 373 2.09 -34.99 -5.49
CA PHE A 373 2.83 -34.10 -6.41
C PHE A 373 2.77 -32.63 -5.98
N PHE A 374 1.97 -32.30 -4.94
CA PHE A 374 1.95 -30.96 -4.38
C PHE A 374 3.13 -30.78 -3.43
N ASP A 375 3.79 -29.63 -3.53
CA ASP A 375 4.83 -29.25 -2.57
C ASP A 375 4.19 -28.72 -1.28
N GLU A 376 3.82 -27.48 -1.25
CA GLU A 376 3.09 -26.88 -0.14
C GLU A 376 1.86 -26.17 -0.70
N GLY A 377 0.90 -25.92 0.17
CA GLY A 377 -0.26 -25.14 -0.23
C GLY A 377 -1.06 -24.70 0.97
N ILE A 378 -2.01 -23.84 0.70
CA ILE A 378 -2.94 -23.37 1.72
C ILE A 378 -4.37 -23.60 1.28
N ILE A 379 -5.22 -23.79 2.27
CA ILE A 379 -6.68 -23.82 2.14
C ILE A 379 -7.19 -22.80 3.15
N GLY A 380 -8.16 -21.98 2.77
CA GLY A 380 -8.63 -20.95 3.69
C GLY A 380 -10.09 -20.58 3.52
N VAL A 381 -10.59 -19.92 4.53
CA VAL A 381 -11.92 -19.32 4.59
C VAL A 381 -11.74 -17.85 4.99
N ASN A 382 -12.45 -16.98 4.30
CA ASN A 382 -12.44 -15.57 4.61
C ASN A 382 -13.88 -15.06 4.70
N SER A 383 -14.17 -14.25 5.70
CA SER A 383 -15.48 -13.61 5.88
C SER A 383 -15.29 -12.13 6.08
N HIS A 384 -16.16 -11.33 5.47
CA HIS A 384 -16.20 -9.88 5.64
C HIS A 384 -17.63 -9.45 5.85
N ILE A 385 -17.88 -8.62 6.86
CA ILE A 385 -19.16 -7.98 7.09
C ILE A 385 -18.94 -6.49 7.27
N ARG A 386 -19.88 -5.69 6.76
CA ARG A 386 -19.81 -4.23 6.81
C ARG A 386 -21.23 -3.68 6.94
N GLY A 387 -21.43 -2.80 7.90
CA GLY A 387 -22.64 -1.99 7.99
C GLY A 387 -22.27 -0.54 7.86
N LEU A 388 -22.98 0.19 7.00
CA LEU A 388 -22.74 1.62 6.78
C LEU A 388 -24.09 2.36 6.93
N GLU A 389 -24.09 3.38 7.79
CA GLU A 389 -25.18 4.34 7.94
C GLU A 389 -24.73 5.65 7.32
N VAL A 390 -25.63 6.31 6.58
CA VAL A 390 -25.37 7.57 5.89
C VAL A 390 -26.37 8.60 6.38
N GLY A 391 -25.87 9.76 6.80
CA GLY A 391 -26.64 10.90 7.28
C GLY A 391 -26.07 12.20 6.74
N GLY A 392 -26.61 13.33 7.21
CA GLY A 392 -26.18 14.68 6.78
C GLY A 392 -27.30 15.41 6.07
N ASP A 393 -26.97 16.56 5.51
CA ASP A 393 -27.95 17.43 4.84
C ASP A 393 -28.06 17.13 3.33
N GLU A 394 -27.03 16.51 2.73
CA GLU A 394 -27.02 16.17 1.29
C GLU A 394 -26.76 14.66 1.08
N ILE A 395 -27.64 13.83 1.65
CA ILE A 395 -27.53 12.38 1.54
C ILE A 395 -27.79 11.95 0.09
N PHE A 396 -26.83 11.23 -0.51
CA PHE A 396 -26.94 10.78 -1.90
C PHE A 396 -27.04 9.26 -2.04
N THR A 397 -26.93 8.48 -0.92
CA THR A 397 -27.06 7.03 -0.95
C THR A 397 -27.86 6.55 0.27
N PRO A 398 -28.55 5.39 0.19
CA PRO A 398 -29.04 4.72 1.39
C PRO A 398 -27.85 4.16 2.20
N GLY A 399 -28.10 3.72 3.41
CA GLY A 399 -27.13 2.90 4.14
C GLY A 399 -27.13 1.46 3.61
N ILE A 400 -26.19 0.63 4.07
CA ILE A 400 -26.10 -0.78 3.65
C ILE A 400 -25.66 -1.72 4.77
N ASP A 401 -26.06 -2.98 4.62
CA ASP A 401 -25.42 -4.15 5.21
C ASP A 401 -24.82 -4.99 4.08
N ASN A 402 -23.55 -5.28 4.20
CA ASN A 402 -22.78 -6.03 3.21
C ASN A 402 -22.13 -7.24 3.89
N ARG A 403 -22.22 -8.41 3.27
CA ARG A 403 -21.63 -9.64 3.82
C ARG A 403 -20.99 -10.45 2.69
N SER A 404 -19.79 -10.96 2.94
CA SER A 404 -19.19 -11.91 2.02
C SER A 404 -18.59 -13.09 2.76
N LEU A 405 -18.57 -14.23 2.07
CA LEU A 405 -17.94 -15.46 2.55
C LEU A 405 -17.25 -16.12 1.37
N ALA A 406 -16.00 -16.47 1.57
CA ALA A 406 -15.19 -17.06 0.52
C ALA A 406 -14.42 -18.29 1.02
N PHE A 407 -14.25 -19.26 0.13
CA PHE A 407 -13.34 -20.39 0.29
C PHE A 407 -12.27 -20.29 -0.77
N PHE A 408 -11.01 -20.49 -0.40
CA PHE A 408 -9.91 -20.39 -1.33
C PHE A 408 -8.84 -21.45 -1.08
N THR A 409 -8.08 -21.74 -2.13
CA THR A 409 -6.94 -22.64 -2.04
C THR A 409 -5.85 -22.18 -3.00
N PHE A 410 -4.59 -22.45 -2.64
CA PHE A 410 -3.40 -22.13 -3.43
C PHE A 410 -2.40 -23.26 -3.25
N HIS A 411 -1.87 -23.78 -4.35
CA HIS A 411 -0.95 -24.93 -4.32
C HIS A 411 0.22 -24.70 -5.27
N GLU A 412 1.38 -25.19 -4.88
CA GLU A 412 2.59 -25.21 -5.70
C GLU A 412 2.95 -26.65 -6.08
N ILE A 413 3.45 -26.83 -7.29
CA ILE A 413 3.87 -28.11 -7.85
C ILE A 413 5.29 -27.92 -8.42
N PRO A 414 6.30 -28.57 -7.85
CA PRO A 414 7.65 -28.55 -8.43
C PRO A 414 7.68 -29.45 -9.67
N LEU A 415 7.79 -28.86 -10.85
CA LEU A 415 7.89 -29.62 -12.10
C LEU A 415 9.31 -30.15 -12.32
N SER A 416 10.30 -29.41 -11.83
CA SER A 416 11.72 -29.77 -11.89
C SER A 416 12.49 -28.91 -10.91
N SER A 417 13.82 -29.10 -10.83
CA SER A 417 14.69 -28.22 -10.05
C SER A 417 14.70 -26.76 -10.56
N MET A 418 14.31 -26.55 -11.81
CA MET A 418 14.30 -25.23 -12.46
C MET A 418 12.90 -24.66 -12.69
N ALA A 419 11.84 -25.44 -12.44
CA ALA A 419 10.49 -25.05 -12.84
C ALA A 419 9.48 -25.35 -11.75
N ARG A 420 8.64 -24.37 -11.43
CA ARG A 420 7.52 -24.54 -10.51
C ARG A 420 6.23 -24.03 -11.17
N PHE A 421 5.17 -24.73 -10.92
CA PHE A 421 3.82 -24.36 -11.33
C PHE A 421 3.01 -24.02 -10.10
N GLN A 422 2.13 -23.03 -10.20
CA GLN A 422 1.15 -22.75 -9.13
C GLN A 422 -0.25 -22.73 -9.72
N PHE A 423 -1.23 -23.08 -8.90
CA PHE A 423 -2.61 -22.78 -9.21
C PHE A 423 -3.36 -22.44 -7.93
N GLY A 424 -4.43 -21.66 -8.11
CA GLY A 424 -5.31 -21.33 -7.02
C GLY A 424 -6.72 -21.09 -7.51
N ILE A 425 -7.68 -21.30 -6.61
CA ILE A 425 -9.11 -21.10 -6.88
C ILE A 425 -9.74 -20.44 -5.66
N ARG A 426 -10.68 -19.51 -5.89
CA ARG A 426 -11.47 -18.86 -4.84
C ARG A 426 -12.93 -18.78 -5.31
N GLY A 427 -13.83 -19.31 -4.47
CA GLY A 427 -15.28 -19.11 -4.63
C GLY A 427 -15.78 -18.16 -3.57
N GLU A 428 -16.58 -17.18 -3.96
CA GLU A 428 -17.05 -16.15 -3.04
C GLU A 428 -18.55 -15.89 -3.24
N THR A 429 -19.27 -15.74 -2.12
CA THR A 429 -20.65 -15.25 -2.11
C THR A 429 -20.67 -13.85 -1.48
N HIS A 430 -21.50 -12.98 -2.00
CA HIS A 430 -21.60 -11.59 -1.56
C HIS A 430 -23.07 -11.20 -1.52
N SER A 431 -23.49 -10.52 -0.46
CA SER A 431 -24.82 -9.92 -0.39
C SER A 431 -24.73 -8.49 0.10
N ILE A 432 -25.60 -7.66 -0.44
CA ILE A 432 -25.78 -6.27 -0.05
C ILE A 432 -27.28 -6.05 0.17
N GLU A 433 -27.64 -5.44 1.30
CA GLU A 433 -29.00 -5.09 1.67
C GLU A 433 -28.98 -3.60 2.04
N THR A 434 -29.90 -2.83 1.49
CA THR A 434 -29.97 -1.39 1.81
C THR A 434 -30.61 -1.17 3.19
N ARG A 435 -30.19 -0.08 3.84
CA ARG A 435 -30.79 0.44 5.06
C ARG A 435 -31.44 1.78 4.72
N PRO A 436 -32.73 1.91 4.89
CA PRO A 436 -33.40 3.22 4.67
C PRO A 436 -32.79 4.32 5.56
N ASN A 437 -32.81 5.53 5.05
CA ASN A 437 -32.48 6.73 5.81
C ASN A 437 -33.52 7.83 5.48
N ILE A 438 -33.26 9.07 5.91
CA ILE A 438 -34.28 10.11 5.81
C ILE A 438 -34.64 10.47 4.35
N ASP A 439 -33.63 10.40 3.45
CA ASP A 439 -33.87 10.73 2.03
C ASP A 439 -34.20 9.50 1.18
N PHE A 440 -33.95 8.31 1.72
CA PHE A 440 -34.27 7.03 1.09
C PHE A 440 -35.20 6.20 2.01
N PRO A 441 -36.37 6.74 2.43
CA PRO A 441 -37.16 6.09 3.48
C PRO A 441 -37.82 4.77 3.07
N ASP A 442 -38.11 4.61 1.79
CA ASP A 442 -38.79 3.43 1.25
C ASP A 442 -37.82 2.55 0.39
N PHE A 443 -36.52 2.80 0.48
CA PHE A 443 -35.53 2.12 -0.36
C PHE A 443 -35.13 0.78 0.28
N ASP A 444 -35.73 -0.31 -0.21
CA ASP A 444 -35.58 -1.66 0.35
C ASP A 444 -35.13 -2.60 -0.78
N GLU A 445 -33.81 -2.60 -1.05
CA GLU A 445 -33.21 -3.40 -2.10
C GLU A 445 -32.27 -4.44 -1.49
N SER A 446 -32.27 -5.61 -2.09
CA SER A 446 -31.44 -6.71 -1.64
C SER A 446 -30.85 -7.41 -2.86
N ARG A 447 -29.57 -7.71 -2.80
CA ARG A 447 -28.87 -8.33 -3.92
C ARG A 447 -27.85 -9.36 -3.43
N SER A 448 -27.84 -10.53 -4.07
CA SER A 448 -26.84 -11.57 -3.81
C SER A 448 -26.10 -11.89 -5.10
N SER A 449 -24.81 -12.05 -4.99
CA SER A 449 -23.92 -12.35 -6.11
C SER A 449 -22.96 -13.49 -5.74
N ARG A 450 -22.50 -14.21 -6.74
CA ARG A 450 -21.48 -15.26 -6.56
C ARG A 450 -20.42 -15.09 -7.62
N ALA A 451 -19.19 -15.35 -7.25
CA ALA A 451 -18.08 -15.25 -8.19
C ALA A 451 -17.06 -16.35 -7.97
N LEU A 452 -16.40 -16.73 -9.06
CA LEU A 452 -15.30 -17.68 -9.04
C LEU A 452 -14.07 -16.99 -9.62
N SER A 453 -12.97 -16.99 -8.88
CA SER A 453 -11.67 -16.49 -9.32
C SER A 453 -10.68 -17.65 -9.38
N GLY A 454 -9.64 -17.49 -10.18
CA GLY A 454 -8.60 -18.50 -10.26
C GLY A 454 -7.33 -17.95 -10.89
N SER A 455 -6.21 -18.57 -10.60
CA SER A 455 -4.94 -18.25 -11.25
C SER A 455 -4.13 -19.50 -11.52
N VAL A 456 -3.33 -19.42 -12.56
CA VAL A 456 -2.27 -20.38 -12.84
C VAL A 456 -0.99 -19.60 -13.11
N GLY A 457 0.13 -20.12 -12.65
CA GLY A 457 1.41 -19.45 -12.82
C GLY A 457 2.55 -20.43 -13.02
N LEU A 458 3.57 -19.96 -13.72
CA LEU A 458 4.79 -20.72 -13.98
C LEU A 458 5.98 -19.84 -13.61
N ASN A 459 6.89 -20.40 -12.84
CA ASN A 459 8.15 -19.75 -12.47
C ASN A 459 9.29 -20.66 -12.95
N LEU A 460 10.23 -20.08 -13.70
CA LEU A 460 11.38 -20.79 -14.24
C LEU A 460 12.67 -20.11 -13.79
N ARG A 461 13.63 -20.89 -13.29
CA ARG A 461 14.97 -20.46 -12.91
C ARG A 461 16.00 -21.30 -13.67
N PRO A 462 16.15 -21.03 -14.99
CA PRO A 462 16.98 -21.91 -15.84
C PRO A 462 18.48 -21.82 -15.55
N VAL A 463 18.96 -20.68 -15.07
CA VAL A 463 20.36 -20.50 -14.67
C VAL A 463 20.40 -19.60 -13.43
N PRO A 464 21.47 -19.66 -12.62
CA PRO A 464 21.58 -18.78 -11.46
C PRO A 464 21.45 -17.31 -11.85
N GLY A 465 20.64 -16.59 -11.10
CA GLY A 465 20.40 -15.16 -11.31
C GLY A 465 19.34 -14.83 -12.35
N LEU A 466 18.81 -15.80 -13.12
CA LEU A 466 17.74 -15.55 -14.09
C LEU A 466 16.44 -16.20 -13.62
N GLU A 467 15.39 -15.40 -13.51
CA GLU A 467 14.04 -15.85 -13.15
C GLU A 467 13.06 -15.34 -14.20
N LEU A 468 12.20 -16.22 -14.68
CA LEU A 468 11.13 -15.92 -15.61
C LEU A 468 9.82 -16.29 -14.93
N GLY A 469 8.85 -15.38 -14.92
CA GLY A 469 7.54 -15.65 -14.36
C GLY A 469 6.44 -15.35 -15.35
N ALA A 470 5.39 -16.18 -15.32
CA ALA A 470 4.19 -15.97 -16.10
C ALA A 470 2.99 -16.33 -15.25
N GLN A 471 1.94 -15.53 -15.32
CA GLN A 471 0.69 -15.80 -14.62
C GLN A 471 -0.49 -15.44 -15.50
N MET A 472 -1.53 -16.26 -15.43
CA MET A 472 -2.86 -15.92 -15.95
C MET A 472 -3.85 -16.01 -14.80
N ALA A 473 -4.74 -15.02 -14.71
CA ALA A 473 -5.70 -14.96 -13.62
C ALA A 473 -7.06 -14.47 -14.10
N ARG A 474 -8.09 -15.00 -13.47
CA ARG A 474 -9.45 -14.47 -13.53
C ARG A 474 -9.80 -13.93 -12.15
N ALA A 475 -10.11 -12.65 -12.08
CA ALA A 475 -10.48 -11.97 -10.85
C ALA A 475 -11.84 -11.29 -11.01
N HIS A 476 -12.46 -10.89 -9.91
CA HIS A 476 -13.77 -10.25 -9.94
C HIS A 476 -13.84 -9.10 -8.93
N ARG A 477 -14.80 -8.20 -9.17
CA ARG A 477 -15.16 -7.12 -8.23
C ARG A 477 -16.68 -6.96 -8.24
N PHE A 478 -17.27 -6.97 -7.06
CA PHE A 478 -18.71 -6.68 -6.91
C PHE A 478 -18.91 -5.16 -6.93
N PRO A 479 -19.96 -4.66 -7.60
CA PRO A 479 -20.25 -3.21 -7.54
C PRO A 479 -20.49 -2.75 -6.11
N ILE A 480 -20.05 -1.52 -5.82
CA ILE A 480 -20.16 -0.92 -4.48
C ILE A 480 -21.50 -0.16 -4.35
N LEU A 481 -21.75 0.36 -3.15
CA LEU A 481 -22.98 1.06 -2.79
C LEU A 481 -23.30 2.20 -3.76
N GLU A 482 -22.35 3.08 -3.96
CA GLU A 482 -22.52 4.29 -4.76
C GLU A 482 -22.83 3.93 -6.22
N GLU A 483 -22.12 2.94 -6.76
CA GLU A 483 -22.33 2.47 -8.13
C GLU A 483 -23.75 1.92 -8.35
N LEU A 484 -24.30 1.29 -7.32
CA LEU A 484 -25.62 0.66 -7.41
C LEU A 484 -26.77 1.62 -7.10
N PHE A 485 -26.61 2.46 -6.07
CA PHE A 485 -27.76 3.09 -5.44
C PHE A 485 -27.62 4.59 -5.20
N ALA A 486 -26.56 5.26 -5.69
CA ALA A 486 -26.45 6.71 -5.57
C ALA A 486 -27.61 7.40 -6.31
N ASP A 487 -28.18 8.44 -5.74
CA ASP A 487 -29.20 9.29 -6.38
C ASP A 487 -29.24 10.65 -5.70
N GLY A 488 -28.17 11.45 -5.90
CA GLY A 488 -28.07 12.77 -5.26
C GLY A 488 -26.76 13.45 -5.56
N VAL A 489 -26.62 14.65 -5.01
CA VAL A 489 -25.39 15.43 -5.12
C VAL A 489 -24.33 14.83 -4.21
N HIS A 490 -23.16 14.50 -4.77
CA HIS A 490 -21.99 14.14 -3.99
C HIS A 490 -21.09 15.38 -3.98
N PHE A 491 -21.13 16.12 -2.89
CA PHE A 491 -20.50 17.42 -2.76
C PHE A 491 -18.99 17.33 -3.02
N GLY A 492 -18.29 16.45 -2.28
CA GLY A 492 -16.84 16.26 -2.44
C GLY A 492 -16.41 15.79 -3.83
N ALA A 493 -17.33 15.19 -4.61
CA ALA A 493 -17.08 14.83 -6.01
C ALA A 493 -17.54 15.93 -6.98
N GLY A 494 -18.36 16.88 -6.52
CA GLY A 494 -18.87 18.01 -7.28
C GLY A 494 -19.79 17.63 -8.43
N VAL A 495 -20.52 16.53 -8.32
CA VAL A 495 -21.45 16.06 -9.35
C VAL A 495 -22.70 15.49 -8.71
N PHE A 496 -23.77 15.38 -9.49
CA PHE A 496 -24.92 14.54 -9.12
C PHE A 496 -24.61 13.10 -9.57
N GLU A 497 -24.58 12.17 -8.63
CA GLU A 497 -24.33 10.76 -8.90
C GLU A 497 -25.62 10.00 -9.09
N ARG A 498 -25.70 9.23 -10.17
CA ARG A 498 -26.82 8.34 -10.45
C ARG A 498 -26.32 6.91 -10.54
N GLY A 499 -26.70 6.09 -9.55
CA GLY A 499 -26.37 4.68 -9.48
C GLY A 499 -27.12 3.85 -10.51
N ASN A 500 -26.73 2.59 -10.63
CA ASN A 500 -27.34 1.65 -11.58
C ASN A 500 -27.49 0.28 -10.92
N PRO A 501 -28.66 -0.08 -10.42
CA PRO A 501 -28.86 -1.36 -9.74
C PRO A 501 -28.75 -2.59 -10.65
N ASP A 502 -28.72 -2.40 -11.97
CA ASP A 502 -28.56 -3.52 -12.94
C ASP A 502 -27.09 -3.89 -13.21
N LEU A 503 -26.12 -3.21 -12.62
CA LEU A 503 -24.70 -3.50 -12.82
C LEU A 503 -24.37 -4.94 -12.40
N LYS A 504 -23.53 -5.58 -13.20
CA LYS A 504 -23.07 -6.94 -12.92
C LYS A 504 -21.69 -6.91 -12.27
N THR A 505 -21.29 -8.05 -11.71
CA THR A 505 -19.95 -8.26 -11.19
C THR A 505 -18.90 -8.04 -12.31
N GLU A 506 -17.97 -7.12 -12.10
CA GLU A 506 -16.83 -6.96 -13.01
C GLU A 506 -15.99 -8.23 -13.02
N THR A 507 -15.57 -8.66 -14.19
CA THR A 507 -14.71 -9.83 -14.34
C THR A 507 -13.49 -9.48 -15.18
N GLY A 508 -12.31 -9.51 -14.55
CA GLY A 508 -11.04 -9.28 -15.20
C GLY A 508 -10.33 -10.58 -15.55
N HIS A 509 -9.83 -10.68 -16.77
CA HIS A 509 -8.91 -11.72 -17.20
C HIS A 509 -7.56 -11.05 -17.46
N GLY A 510 -6.56 -11.45 -16.69
CA GLY A 510 -5.23 -10.84 -16.72
C GLY A 510 -4.15 -11.83 -17.10
N SER A 511 -3.14 -11.33 -17.78
CA SER A 511 -1.91 -12.07 -18.07
C SER A 511 -0.73 -11.18 -17.70
N ASP A 512 0.20 -11.73 -16.93
CA ASP A 512 1.43 -11.07 -16.53
C ASP A 512 2.62 -11.93 -16.93
N LEU A 513 3.67 -11.26 -17.41
CA LEU A 513 4.96 -11.88 -17.72
C LEU A 513 6.06 -11.03 -17.09
N PHE A 514 7.07 -11.66 -16.52
CA PHE A 514 8.26 -10.91 -16.10
C PHE A 514 9.53 -11.71 -16.33
N ILE A 515 10.60 -10.96 -16.52
CA ILE A 515 11.98 -11.45 -16.59
C ILE A 515 12.76 -10.68 -15.53
N ARG A 516 13.39 -11.40 -14.63
CA ARG A 516 14.27 -10.81 -13.62
C ARG A 516 15.65 -11.42 -13.77
N TRP A 517 16.64 -10.57 -13.84
CA TRP A 517 18.03 -11.01 -13.91
C TRP A 517 18.88 -10.25 -12.89
N GLY A 518 19.73 -10.98 -12.19
CA GLY A 518 20.59 -10.32 -11.22
C GLY A 518 21.85 -11.10 -10.89
N ASN A 519 22.84 -10.34 -10.48
CA ASN A 519 24.07 -10.83 -9.91
C ASN A 519 24.47 -9.92 -8.74
N ASN A 520 25.71 -10.02 -8.27
CA ASN A 520 26.16 -9.26 -7.10
C ASN A 520 26.22 -7.73 -7.32
N ARG A 521 26.13 -7.25 -8.56
CA ARG A 521 26.24 -5.81 -8.88
C ARG A 521 25.06 -5.26 -9.67
N ILE A 522 24.32 -6.11 -10.39
CA ILE A 522 23.26 -5.66 -11.28
C ILE A 522 21.99 -6.42 -10.96
N ARG A 523 20.90 -5.71 -10.89
CA ARG A 523 19.54 -6.29 -10.81
C ARG A 523 18.69 -5.60 -11.86
N ALA A 524 18.03 -6.39 -12.70
CA ALA A 524 17.15 -5.88 -13.75
C ALA A 524 15.83 -6.66 -13.72
N GLU A 525 14.74 -5.97 -13.90
CA GLU A 525 13.42 -6.58 -14.07
C GLU A 525 12.71 -5.90 -15.24
N LEU A 526 12.06 -6.70 -16.06
CA LEU A 526 11.17 -6.25 -17.13
C LEU A 526 9.86 -7.01 -16.97
N ALA A 527 8.74 -6.29 -16.92
CA ALA A 527 7.42 -6.88 -16.78
C ALA A 527 6.48 -6.31 -17.84
N GLY A 528 5.56 -7.15 -18.33
CA GLY A 528 4.51 -6.75 -19.23
C GLY A 528 3.20 -7.37 -18.81
N PHE A 529 2.09 -6.69 -19.10
CA PHE A 529 0.77 -7.16 -18.67
C PHE A 529 -0.30 -6.79 -19.71
N TYR A 530 -1.34 -7.61 -19.71
CA TYR A 530 -2.56 -7.36 -20.49
C TYR A 530 -3.75 -7.83 -19.67
N TYR A 531 -4.75 -6.95 -19.49
CA TYR A 531 -5.98 -7.26 -18.78
C TYR A 531 -7.17 -6.89 -19.64
N ARG A 532 -8.18 -7.76 -19.68
CA ARG A 532 -9.48 -7.48 -20.28
C ARG A 532 -10.55 -7.62 -19.21
N ILE A 533 -11.39 -6.60 -19.08
CA ILE A 533 -12.38 -6.52 -18.01
C ILE A 533 -13.77 -6.40 -18.65
N SER A 534 -14.60 -7.39 -18.37
CA SER A 534 -16.01 -7.40 -18.76
C SER A 534 -16.86 -6.76 -17.67
N ASP A 535 -17.90 -6.06 -18.07
CA ASP A 535 -18.80 -5.33 -17.19
C ASP A 535 -18.05 -4.28 -16.32
N PHE A 536 -16.98 -3.69 -16.87
CA PHE A 536 -16.22 -2.62 -16.23
C PHE A 536 -17.15 -1.46 -15.91
N VAL A 537 -17.25 -1.08 -14.64
CA VAL A 537 -18.13 0.01 -14.22
C VAL A 537 -17.44 1.34 -14.51
N ALA A 538 -17.96 2.07 -15.46
CA ALA A 538 -17.46 3.38 -15.87
C ALA A 538 -18.39 4.47 -15.32
N PHE A 539 -17.80 5.52 -14.76
CA PHE A 539 -18.49 6.70 -14.26
C PHE A 539 -18.43 7.75 -15.36
N GLU A 540 -19.57 8.01 -15.99
CA GLU A 540 -19.66 8.78 -17.23
C GLU A 540 -20.74 9.86 -17.15
N PRO A 541 -20.55 11.02 -17.83
CA PRO A 541 -21.60 12.03 -17.87
C PRO A 541 -22.85 11.50 -18.56
N ALA A 542 -24.01 11.79 -17.98
CA ALA A 542 -25.32 11.45 -18.57
C ALA A 542 -25.73 12.42 -19.68
N GLY A 543 -25.08 13.59 -19.76
CA GLY A 543 -25.47 14.66 -20.66
C GLY A 543 -26.69 15.46 -20.16
N GLU A 544 -26.93 15.39 -18.88
CA GLU A 544 -28.04 16.06 -18.17
C GLU A 544 -27.48 16.84 -17.00
N VAL A 545 -28.23 17.82 -16.51
CA VAL A 545 -27.88 18.60 -15.34
C VAL A 545 -29.00 18.53 -14.30
N PHE A 546 -28.64 18.62 -13.05
CA PHE A 546 -29.54 18.73 -11.90
C PHE A 546 -29.39 20.15 -11.32
N VAL A 547 -30.48 20.76 -10.92
CA VAL A 547 -30.47 22.06 -10.24
C VAL A 547 -31.02 21.84 -8.84
N ASP A 548 -30.23 22.14 -7.83
CA ASP A 548 -30.61 21.92 -6.43
C ASP A 548 -31.51 23.05 -5.89
N ASN A 549 -31.89 22.95 -4.64
CA ASN A 549 -32.81 23.91 -3.98
C ASN A 549 -32.13 25.27 -3.69
N ARG A 550 -30.82 25.38 -3.90
CA ARG A 550 -30.03 26.62 -3.78
C ARG A 550 -29.73 27.24 -5.15
N ASP A 551 -30.35 26.73 -6.23
CA ASP A 551 -30.16 27.11 -7.63
C ASP A 551 -28.72 26.79 -8.17
N ARG A 552 -27.95 25.91 -7.50
CA ARG A 552 -26.67 25.42 -8.01
C ARG A 552 -26.91 24.35 -9.06
N THR A 553 -26.08 24.31 -10.10
CA THR A 553 -26.21 23.37 -11.22
C THR A 553 -25.11 22.31 -11.14
N TRP A 554 -25.51 21.05 -11.21
CA TRP A 554 -24.63 19.89 -11.08
C TRP A 554 -24.72 19.05 -12.34
N ASP A 555 -23.60 18.67 -12.93
CA ASP A 555 -23.57 17.71 -14.02
C ASP A 555 -23.94 16.33 -13.48
N ILE A 556 -24.85 15.64 -14.17
CA ILE A 556 -25.23 14.28 -13.76
C ILE A 556 -24.26 13.29 -14.37
N PHE A 557 -23.64 12.49 -13.51
CA PHE A 557 -22.81 11.36 -13.89
C PHE A 557 -23.50 10.06 -13.48
N GLU A 558 -23.37 9.03 -14.30
CA GLU A 558 -24.03 7.75 -14.03
C GLU A 558 -23.07 6.58 -14.25
N TYR A 559 -23.38 5.49 -13.59
CA TYR A 559 -22.56 4.27 -13.61
C TYR A 559 -23.04 3.33 -14.72
N ARG A 560 -22.17 3.01 -15.66
CA ARG A 560 -22.49 2.18 -16.83
C ARG A 560 -21.47 1.05 -16.98
N ALA A 561 -21.98 -0.15 -17.34
CA ALA A 561 -21.12 -1.28 -17.67
C ALA A 561 -20.48 -1.11 -19.05
N ARG A 562 -19.17 -1.36 -19.15
CA ARG A 562 -18.39 -1.26 -20.38
C ARG A 562 -17.48 -2.49 -20.52
N GLU A 563 -16.91 -2.67 -21.69
CA GLU A 563 -15.79 -3.59 -21.90
C GLU A 563 -14.50 -2.76 -21.92
N ALA A 564 -13.54 -3.10 -21.06
CA ALA A 564 -12.30 -2.34 -20.95
C ALA A 564 -11.09 -3.26 -21.14
N GLU A 565 -9.98 -2.67 -21.57
CA GLU A 565 -8.68 -3.37 -21.63
C GLU A 565 -7.57 -2.46 -21.11
N MET A 566 -6.57 -3.09 -20.49
CA MET A 566 -5.37 -2.43 -20.01
C MET A 566 -4.16 -3.18 -20.55
N LEU A 567 -3.21 -2.45 -21.11
CA LEU A 567 -1.96 -2.99 -21.64
C LEU A 567 -0.82 -2.11 -21.17
N GLY A 568 0.27 -2.72 -20.69
CA GLY A 568 1.39 -1.93 -20.25
C GLY A 568 2.64 -2.72 -19.96
N GLY A 569 3.66 -1.98 -19.52
CA GLY A 569 4.94 -2.57 -19.19
C GLY A 569 5.71 -1.73 -18.17
N GLU A 570 6.60 -2.40 -17.47
CA GLU A 570 7.43 -1.83 -16.42
C GLU A 570 8.86 -2.34 -16.60
N ALA A 571 9.83 -1.47 -16.35
CA ALA A 571 11.23 -1.84 -16.36
C ALA A 571 11.92 -1.23 -15.15
N GLN A 572 12.83 -1.98 -14.56
CA GLN A 572 13.64 -1.52 -13.43
C GLN A 572 15.07 -2.04 -13.59
N LEU A 573 16.02 -1.16 -13.32
CA LEU A 573 17.45 -1.49 -13.34
C LEU A 573 18.11 -0.87 -12.09
N SER A 574 18.93 -1.64 -11.42
CA SER A 574 19.76 -1.17 -10.29
C SER A 574 21.18 -1.69 -10.50
N VAL A 575 22.18 -0.81 -10.41
CA VAL A 575 23.58 -1.15 -10.63
C VAL A 575 24.42 -0.58 -9.49
N SER A 576 25.13 -1.47 -8.79
CA SER A 576 26.15 -1.09 -7.81
C SER A 576 27.48 -0.86 -8.55
N ILE A 577 27.77 0.42 -8.86
CA ILE A 577 29.00 0.82 -9.55
C ILE A 577 30.20 0.48 -8.67
N THR A 578 30.11 0.82 -7.38
CA THR A 578 31.06 0.40 -6.35
C THR A 578 30.26 -0.15 -5.15
N ASN A 579 30.95 -0.53 -4.09
CA ASN A 579 30.29 -0.95 -2.85
C ASN A 579 29.52 0.20 -2.18
N GLN A 580 29.89 1.45 -2.48
CA GLN A 580 29.25 2.63 -1.91
C GLN A 580 28.30 3.34 -2.88
N LEU A 581 28.52 3.21 -4.22
CA LEU A 581 27.78 3.98 -5.21
C LEU A 581 26.82 3.10 -5.99
N GLN A 582 25.56 3.43 -5.93
CA GLN A 582 24.51 2.75 -6.67
C GLN A 582 23.78 3.74 -7.56
N VAL A 583 23.37 3.27 -8.74
CA VAL A 583 22.49 3.99 -9.66
C VAL A 583 21.30 3.10 -10.02
N GLY A 584 20.16 3.74 -10.27
CA GLY A 584 18.95 3.04 -10.63
C GLY A 584 18.20 3.76 -11.73
N ALA A 585 17.33 3.00 -12.43
CA ALA A 585 16.41 3.56 -13.41
C ALA A 585 15.12 2.75 -13.38
N THR A 586 13.99 3.44 -13.48
CA THR A 586 12.68 2.80 -13.65
C THR A 586 11.96 3.45 -14.82
N LEU A 587 11.10 2.67 -15.47
CA LEU A 587 10.24 3.13 -16.56
C LEU A 587 8.92 2.38 -16.43
N ASP A 588 7.80 3.09 -16.56
CA ASP A 588 6.50 2.43 -16.58
C ASP A 588 5.52 3.16 -17.49
N TYR A 589 4.64 2.37 -18.10
CA TYR A 589 3.61 2.84 -19.01
C TYR A 589 2.39 1.94 -18.95
N VAL A 590 1.22 2.56 -18.92
CA VAL A 590 -0.05 1.83 -19.05
C VAL A 590 -0.97 2.56 -20.01
N ARG A 591 -1.69 1.78 -20.82
CA ARG A 591 -2.74 2.28 -21.71
C ARG A 591 -4.03 1.57 -21.36
N GLY A 592 -5.04 2.33 -20.91
CA GLY A 592 -6.39 1.85 -20.70
C GLY A 592 -7.30 2.30 -21.84
N SER A 593 -8.17 1.40 -22.32
CA SER A 593 -9.07 1.68 -23.44
C SER A 593 -10.41 0.98 -23.26
N ARG A 594 -11.46 1.60 -23.75
CA ARG A 594 -12.72 0.90 -24.02
C ARG A 594 -12.54 0.01 -25.24
N VAL A 595 -13.06 -1.21 -25.17
CA VAL A 595 -12.88 -2.18 -26.26
C VAL A 595 -13.75 -1.81 -27.49
N ASP A 596 -14.96 -1.28 -27.24
CA ASP A 596 -15.92 -0.97 -28.32
C ASP A 596 -15.51 0.23 -29.17
N THR A 597 -14.91 1.24 -28.57
CA THR A 597 -14.60 2.51 -29.24
C THR A 597 -13.11 2.79 -29.35
N ASN A 598 -12.28 2.05 -28.63
CA ASN A 598 -10.83 2.32 -28.46
C ASN A 598 -10.57 3.71 -27.86
N SER A 599 -11.59 4.34 -27.24
CA SER A 599 -11.41 5.59 -26.52
C SER A 599 -10.66 5.33 -25.21
N PRO A 600 -9.96 6.33 -24.66
CA PRO A 600 -9.25 6.13 -23.39
C PRO A 600 -10.19 5.83 -22.24
N LEU A 601 -9.66 5.18 -21.20
CA LEU A 601 -10.26 5.19 -19.87
C LEU A 601 -9.80 6.48 -19.15
N PRO A 602 -10.62 7.00 -18.24
CA PRO A 602 -10.23 8.21 -17.50
C PRO A 602 -9.09 7.93 -16.51
N THR A 603 -8.41 8.97 -16.12
CA THR A 603 -7.37 8.99 -15.09
C THR A 603 -6.24 7.97 -15.32
N MET A 604 -5.76 7.88 -16.57
CA MET A 604 -4.64 7.00 -16.91
C MET A 604 -3.31 7.72 -16.69
N PRO A 605 -2.38 7.15 -15.90
CA PRO A 605 -1.09 7.82 -15.72
C PRO A 605 -0.30 7.90 -17.04
N PRO A 606 0.43 8.99 -17.27
CA PRO A 606 1.31 9.11 -18.43
C PRO A 606 2.53 8.20 -18.34
N LEU A 607 3.35 8.16 -19.40
CA LEU A 607 4.65 7.48 -19.38
C LEU A 607 5.55 8.16 -18.36
N ARG A 608 6.20 7.37 -17.48
CA ARG A 608 7.07 7.91 -16.43
C ARG A 608 8.41 7.20 -16.43
N ALA A 609 9.47 7.99 -16.19
CA ALA A 609 10.83 7.47 -16.00
C ALA A 609 11.42 8.11 -14.75
N ARG A 610 12.23 7.35 -14.02
CA ARG A 610 12.93 7.87 -12.85
C ARG A 610 14.36 7.34 -12.84
N PHE A 611 15.32 8.21 -12.58
CA PHE A 611 16.73 7.88 -12.43
C PHE A 611 17.14 8.23 -11.01
N THR A 612 17.86 7.33 -10.35
CA THR A 612 18.28 7.51 -8.96
C THR A 612 19.78 7.29 -8.83
N THR A 613 20.37 7.96 -7.87
CA THR A 613 21.74 7.70 -7.45
C THR A 613 21.81 7.77 -5.93
N ARG A 614 22.68 6.94 -5.35
CA ARG A 614 22.94 6.94 -3.92
C ARG A 614 24.39 6.56 -3.66
N TYR A 615 25.04 7.38 -2.88
CA TYR A 615 26.36 7.10 -2.33
C TYR A 615 26.22 6.91 -0.82
N ASP A 616 26.66 5.79 -0.28
CA ASP A 616 26.57 5.49 1.15
C ASP A 616 27.97 5.15 1.68
N ALA A 617 28.49 6.00 2.56
CA ALA A 617 29.81 5.86 3.18
C ALA A 617 29.76 5.16 4.55
N GLY A 618 28.58 4.61 4.94
CA GLY A 618 28.37 3.99 6.24
C GLY A 618 27.90 5.00 7.28
N SER A 619 28.74 5.97 7.63
CA SER A 619 28.35 6.99 8.62
C SER A 619 27.51 8.12 8.04
N TRP A 620 27.51 8.30 6.72
CA TRP A 620 26.68 9.30 6.03
C TRP A 620 26.33 8.81 4.64
N TRP A 621 25.28 9.37 4.07
CA TRP A 621 24.88 9.07 2.69
C TRP A 621 24.39 10.33 2.00
N MET A 622 24.43 10.30 0.67
CA MET A 622 23.75 11.29 -0.16
C MET A 622 23.23 10.63 -1.41
N GLY A 623 22.14 11.19 -1.92
CA GLY A 623 21.52 10.67 -3.12
C GLY A 623 20.65 11.70 -3.79
N GLY A 624 20.10 11.30 -4.92
CA GLY A 624 19.16 12.14 -5.63
C GLY A 624 18.38 11.35 -6.65
N SER A 625 17.33 11.98 -7.16
CA SER A 625 16.54 11.41 -8.24
C SER A 625 16.14 12.47 -9.24
N ILE A 626 15.97 12.03 -10.49
CA ILE A 626 15.34 12.81 -11.56
C ILE A 626 14.13 12.01 -11.99
N ARG A 627 12.94 12.62 -11.89
CA ARG A 627 11.69 12.04 -12.39
C ARG A 627 11.28 12.81 -13.64
N ILE A 628 10.99 12.07 -14.70
CA ILE A 628 10.51 12.63 -15.97
C ILE A 628 9.15 11.99 -16.23
N VAL A 629 8.16 12.84 -16.42
CA VAL A 629 6.77 12.44 -16.69
C VAL A 629 6.39 13.06 -18.02
N ASP A 630 5.87 12.23 -18.93
CA ASP A 630 5.47 12.70 -20.26
C ASP A 630 4.13 13.45 -20.19
N GLU A 631 3.78 14.16 -21.26
CA GLU A 631 2.45 14.76 -21.37
C GLU A 631 1.38 13.67 -21.44
N GLN A 632 0.19 13.94 -20.91
CA GLN A 632 -0.97 13.08 -21.09
C GLN A 632 -2.01 13.80 -21.96
N THR A 633 -2.07 13.38 -23.21
CA THR A 633 -3.00 13.95 -24.19
C THR A 633 -4.09 12.96 -24.59
N ARG A 634 -3.96 11.70 -24.14
CA ARG A 634 -4.94 10.66 -24.45
C ARG A 634 -5.95 10.61 -23.30
N VAL A 635 -6.93 11.50 -23.34
CA VAL A 635 -7.89 11.76 -22.27
C VAL A 635 -9.32 11.60 -22.76
N VAL A 636 -10.27 11.39 -21.83
CA VAL A 636 -11.71 11.45 -22.14
C VAL A 636 -12.13 12.92 -22.28
N ALA A 637 -13.35 13.14 -22.78
CA ALA A 637 -13.84 14.50 -23.06
C ALA A 637 -13.93 15.37 -21.80
N GLU A 638 -14.10 14.75 -20.65
CA GLU A 638 -14.27 15.39 -19.34
C GLU A 638 -12.94 15.64 -18.61
N GLU A 639 -11.83 15.23 -19.20
CA GLU A 639 -10.50 15.44 -18.62
C GLU A 639 -9.70 16.45 -19.42
N LEU A 640 -8.90 17.22 -18.72
CA LEU A 640 -7.94 18.14 -19.35
C LEU A 640 -6.64 17.40 -19.65
N PRO A 641 -6.04 17.59 -20.82
CA PRO A 641 -4.67 17.14 -21.04
C PRO A 641 -3.72 17.82 -20.07
N THR A 642 -2.64 17.14 -19.69
CA THR A 642 -1.62 17.70 -18.81
C THR A 642 -0.26 17.69 -19.50
N ASP A 643 0.52 18.75 -19.26
CA ASP A 643 1.88 18.87 -19.77
C ASP A 643 2.83 17.92 -19.06
N GLY A 644 3.87 17.51 -19.76
CA GLY A 644 4.96 16.73 -19.15
C GLY A 644 5.82 17.62 -18.25
N TYR A 645 6.53 16.99 -17.30
CA TYR A 645 7.35 17.72 -16.35
C TYR A 645 8.57 16.91 -15.91
N MET A 646 9.54 17.61 -15.32
CA MET A 646 10.74 17.01 -14.74
C MET A 646 10.95 17.54 -13.32
N LEU A 647 11.17 16.61 -12.38
CA LEU A 647 11.45 16.96 -10.98
C LEU A 647 12.84 16.43 -10.61
N ILE A 648 13.54 17.19 -9.79
CA ILE A 648 14.84 16.81 -9.23
C ILE A 648 14.72 16.82 -7.71
N ASP A 649 15.07 15.70 -7.09
CA ASP A 649 15.08 15.56 -5.63
C ASP A 649 16.50 15.23 -5.17
N LEU A 650 16.84 15.72 -3.96
CA LEU A 650 18.10 15.41 -3.30
C LEU A 650 17.83 14.90 -1.89
N ASN A 651 18.68 14.00 -1.38
CA ASN A 651 18.60 13.56 0.00
C ASN A 651 20.00 13.30 0.54
N THR A 652 20.15 13.48 1.84
CA THR A 652 21.41 13.20 2.54
C THR A 652 21.09 12.90 4.00
N GLY A 653 22.04 12.27 4.68
CA GLY A 653 21.89 12.05 6.11
C GLY A 653 23.15 11.52 6.76
N ILE A 654 23.12 11.49 8.06
CA ILE A 654 24.21 11.01 8.91
C ILE A 654 23.68 10.04 9.97
N ARG A 655 24.49 9.04 10.25
CA ARG A 655 24.34 8.10 11.36
C ARG A 655 25.41 8.46 12.39
N PHE A 656 24.99 8.82 13.58
CA PHE A 656 25.91 9.34 14.61
C PHE A 656 26.68 8.24 15.34
N ASP A 657 26.24 7.00 15.18
CA ASP A 657 26.85 5.84 15.82
C ASP A 657 26.94 4.66 14.85
N ALA A 658 27.80 3.69 15.19
CA ALA A 658 28.04 2.53 14.32
C ALA A 658 26.80 1.65 14.10
N ASN A 659 25.88 1.63 15.08
CA ASN A 659 24.66 0.84 15.00
C ASN A 659 23.54 1.57 14.24
N GLY A 660 23.73 2.86 13.93
CA GLY A 660 22.70 3.67 13.29
C GLY A 660 21.51 4.01 14.19
N SER A 661 21.73 3.92 15.52
CA SER A 661 20.67 4.21 16.50
C SER A 661 20.16 5.65 16.40
N HIS A 662 21.05 6.58 16.07
CA HIS A 662 20.72 7.98 15.86
C HIS A 662 20.93 8.35 14.40
N ARG A 663 19.88 8.82 13.74
CA ARG A 663 19.91 9.16 12.34
C ARG A 663 19.27 10.51 12.10
N LEU A 664 19.97 11.39 11.37
CA LEU A 664 19.43 12.68 10.92
C LEU A 664 19.44 12.67 9.41
N SER A 665 18.31 13.02 8.77
CA SER A 665 18.22 13.08 7.31
C SER A 665 17.60 14.38 6.85
N LEU A 666 18.09 14.87 5.71
CA LEU A 666 17.59 16.05 5.03
C LEU A 666 17.21 15.65 3.60
N ARG A 667 16.05 16.07 3.17
CA ARG A 667 15.56 15.84 1.81
C ARG A 667 15.06 17.15 1.23
N VAL A 668 15.32 17.36 -0.05
CA VAL A 668 14.77 18.48 -0.82
C VAL A 668 14.04 17.89 -2.02
N ASP A 669 12.72 18.03 -2.03
CA ASP A 669 11.89 17.63 -3.16
C ASP A 669 11.69 18.82 -4.09
N ASN A 670 11.55 18.56 -5.39
CA ASN A 670 11.32 19.59 -6.41
C ASN A 670 12.34 20.72 -6.26
N LEU A 671 13.63 20.39 -6.30
CA LEU A 671 14.74 21.32 -6.07
C LEU A 671 14.64 22.58 -6.95
N ALA A 672 14.19 22.43 -8.19
CA ALA A 672 14.08 23.52 -9.17
C ALA A 672 12.84 24.40 -8.97
N ASP A 673 11.96 24.04 -8.02
CA ASP A 673 10.67 24.71 -7.80
C ASP A 673 9.82 24.72 -9.07
N THR A 674 9.85 23.58 -9.78
CA THR A 674 9.10 23.41 -11.04
C THR A 674 7.60 23.48 -10.77
N LEU A 675 6.90 24.31 -11.52
CA LEU A 675 5.44 24.31 -11.54
C LEU A 675 4.97 23.09 -12.36
N TYR A 676 4.18 22.22 -11.76
CA TYR A 676 3.65 21.06 -12.47
C TYR A 676 2.28 20.68 -11.95
N ARG A 677 1.54 20.00 -12.80
CA ARG A 677 0.22 19.45 -12.48
C ARG A 677 0.26 17.95 -12.77
N ASP A 678 -0.03 17.15 -11.77
CA ASP A 678 -0.06 15.69 -11.96
C ASP A 678 -1.40 15.28 -12.56
N HIS A 679 -1.36 14.46 -13.59
CA HIS A 679 -2.57 14.07 -14.34
C HIS A 679 -3.61 13.35 -13.46
N LEU A 680 -3.17 12.67 -12.39
CA LEU A 680 -4.05 11.95 -11.49
C LEU A 680 -4.52 12.80 -10.30
N SER A 681 -4.04 14.04 -10.18
CA SER A 681 -4.50 14.96 -9.15
C SER A 681 -5.81 15.62 -9.59
N ARG A 682 -6.83 15.51 -8.75
CA ARG A 682 -8.17 16.04 -9.03
C ARG A 682 -8.53 17.14 -8.05
N VAL A 683 -7.59 18.03 -7.81
CA VAL A 683 -7.74 19.03 -6.77
C VAL A 683 -8.71 20.15 -7.18
N ASP A 684 -8.87 20.41 -8.47
CA ASP A 684 -9.91 21.32 -8.91
C ASP A 684 -10.41 20.93 -10.31
N ARG A 685 -11.52 21.53 -10.69
CA ARG A 685 -12.17 21.34 -11.99
C ARG A 685 -11.99 22.55 -12.90
N THR A 686 -11.15 23.51 -12.47
CA THR A 686 -10.89 24.67 -13.28
C THR A 686 -10.17 24.28 -14.57
N GLU A 687 -10.19 25.17 -15.52
CA GLU A 687 -9.64 24.98 -16.85
C GLU A 687 -8.15 24.53 -16.85
N PHE A 688 -7.43 24.80 -15.76
CA PHE A 688 -5.97 24.58 -15.71
C PHE A 688 -5.54 23.50 -14.73
N GLY A 689 -6.44 22.96 -13.90
CA GLY A 689 -6.09 22.03 -12.86
C GLY A 689 -5.28 22.64 -11.73
N SER A 690 -5.10 21.91 -10.64
CA SER A 690 -4.40 22.43 -9.47
C SER A 690 -2.91 22.14 -9.52
N PRO A 691 -2.05 23.12 -9.17
CA PRO A 691 -0.61 22.87 -9.11
C PRO A 691 -0.25 21.99 -7.91
N MET A 692 0.80 21.19 -8.09
CA MET A 692 1.36 20.35 -7.03
C MET A 692 2.36 21.13 -6.18
N ALA A 693 2.88 20.49 -5.12
CA ALA A 693 3.83 21.10 -4.20
C ALA A 693 5.03 21.71 -4.92
N GLY A 694 5.42 22.90 -4.53
CA GLY A 694 6.67 23.55 -4.93
C GLY A 694 7.86 22.90 -4.23
N ARG A 695 8.98 23.65 -4.15
CA ARG A 695 10.18 23.15 -3.46
C ARG A 695 9.87 22.87 -1.99
N ASN A 696 10.24 21.67 -1.53
CA ASN A 696 9.98 21.23 -0.16
C ASN A 696 11.29 20.78 0.48
N VAL A 697 11.60 21.35 1.63
CA VAL A 697 12.75 20.92 2.45
C VAL A 697 12.17 20.11 3.63
N ARG A 698 12.63 18.89 3.78
CA ARG A 698 12.21 17.97 4.86
C ARG A 698 13.41 17.63 5.73
N LEU A 699 13.22 17.68 7.04
CA LEU A 699 14.22 17.28 8.03
C LEU A 699 13.62 16.22 8.93
N SER A 700 14.34 15.13 9.14
CA SER A 700 13.89 14.03 10.00
C SER A 700 15.00 13.59 10.93
N TYR A 701 14.67 13.40 12.20
CA TYR A 701 15.55 12.78 13.18
C TYR A 701 14.87 11.53 13.72
N ARG A 702 15.64 10.44 13.80
CA ARG A 702 15.14 9.17 14.32
C ARG A 702 16.14 8.58 15.30
N PHE A 703 15.59 8.01 16.37
CA PHE A 703 16.31 7.28 17.41
C PHE A 703 15.69 5.91 17.60
N THR A 704 16.52 4.86 17.58
CA THR A 704 16.10 3.46 17.81
C THR A 704 17.00 2.86 18.89
N PHE A 705 16.42 2.13 19.84
CA PHE A 705 17.15 1.54 20.98
C PHE A 705 16.66 0.13 21.30
#